data_375b7ade3dcb79f46b5daf49c4293ec0
#
_entry.id   375b7ade3dcb79f46b5daf49c4293ec0
#
_cell.length_a   1.000
_cell.length_b   1.000
_cell.length_c   1.000
_cell.angle_alpha   90.00
_cell.angle_beta   90.00
_cell.angle_gamma   90.00
#
_symmetry.space_group_name_H-M   'P 1'
#
loop_
_entity.id
_entity.type
_entity.pdbx_description
1 polymer ?
#
loop_
_entity_poly.entity_id
_entity_poly.type
_entity_poly.pdbx_seq_one_letter_code
_entity_poly.pdbx_strand_id
1 'polypeptide(L)'
;MIKFFPLFFFITSSALFSQGGTISGVVQDEKGEPLAGANVILKNTVLGAATDDQGNYIIRKVPVGKPYQLSAMYIGHRTVTRDIHLQEGEIFTADFIMKQSLIDLDEIIVSASFSKRKKRAQASPVTVISEDELRRLPIRSVDDILLGKVPGGYANLPHRPGQNNSAFTLRGGTSGSGRPLGDVKIYVDGVELLGFDVQAYPGIADFIDPSDIEKIEVLRGPMGSTLHGSNAQSGIIHIFTKRGSSSRKTVMRMKIARKNTVAPILNDDVIGHEVSFSLSGRSTSDISYNLGANRTVDEEVMPSNGKNIELLKLHGALNARIGSAKIDIKTFQSWGKQGFISNLFHLLKYQEERGWTDAPDHWDDPVSDGSIEYYKPGFSLNFTQNFNPNWYQTLIIGNDTRQSLYRKFGSDGGESYLKHDWNRTTMNYFWHLKKKFPNLVELDVTAGVQRTQSSNVRLSGTVDEAKDQYYYDDFEDASLVDQSNSNMGYYAEAVLGYQERMFLTFGERMEENEYFGRDYGRHISPRLGLSYIWELGNLIGKARAAWGSGGINPPQAMQALPSESSYNINIGNPDLRPERQSGYEVGGDFYIGDNFFLEVTYFDQLFLDGIQNDPSIDDPGTLKQEYWYINFGEIINKGWEFAVKTRFGPLDINATYSILDSRWGQDSIRQNDPDYEGFFDEGVRRNDVPTSTANLSLAYSLPGISSKNRKGGSLVIDLNYTGEKKGRDWLKYYDGFYKPDVEPFSYYSKDVLVYYKPYVTVRLRGNYWFTNNLAAYLDIRNLTEHEDISRSITQPALGRQMIIGLDLEF
;
A
#
# COMPACT_ATOMS: atom_id res chain seq x y z
N MET A 1 -32.88 -11.00 -16.82
CA MET A 1 -32.91 -10.87 -18.31
C MET A 1 -31.47 -10.79 -18.80
N ILE A 2 -30.97 -11.86 -19.36
CA ILE A 2 -29.62 -11.97 -19.87
C ILE A 2 -29.56 -11.22 -21.19
N LYS A 3 -28.80 -10.13 -21.28
CA LYS A 3 -28.52 -9.43 -22.53
C LYS A 3 -27.09 -9.75 -23.01
N PHE A 4 -27.07 -10.27 -24.21
CA PHE A 4 -25.95 -10.71 -25.02
C PHE A 4 -24.75 -9.79 -25.06
N PHE A 5 -23.55 -10.38 -24.90
CA PHE A 5 -22.26 -9.83 -25.31
C PHE A 5 -21.97 -10.26 -26.78
N PRO A 6 -21.47 -9.40 -27.65
CA PRO A 6 -21.04 -9.83 -28.97
C PRO A 6 -19.68 -10.54 -28.92
N LEU A 7 -19.67 -11.72 -29.49
CA LEU A 7 -18.52 -12.58 -29.76
C LEU A 7 -17.67 -11.95 -30.87
N PHE A 8 -16.44 -11.56 -30.58
CA PHE A 8 -15.50 -11.05 -31.58
C PHE A 8 -14.82 -12.23 -32.32
N PHE A 9 -14.93 -12.21 -33.63
CA PHE A 9 -14.35 -13.17 -34.57
C PHE A 9 -12.81 -13.07 -34.59
N PHE A 10 -12.13 -14.20 -34.48
CA PHE A 10 -10.71 -14.35 -34.80
C PHE A 10 -10.48 -14.42 -36.30
N ILE A 11 -9.73 -13.45 -36.82
CA ILE A 11 -9.15 -13.55 -38.20
C ILE A 11 -7.70 -14.00 -38.06
N THR A 12 -7.40 -15.21 -38.43
CA THR A 12 -6.02 -15.72 -38.55
C THR A 12 -5.44 -15.23 -39.89
N SER A 13 -4.53 -14.27 -39.86
CA SER A 13 -3.69 -13.95 -40.98
C SER A 13 -2.41 -14.78 -40.97
N SER A 14 -2.23 -15.59 -41.97
CA SER A 14 -0.99 -16.35 -42.23
C SER A 14 0.14 -15.38 -42.59
N ALA A 15 1.15 -15.30 -41.72
CA ALA A 15 2.35 -14.53 -41.95
C ALA A 15 3.34 -15.33 -42.79
N LEU A 16 3.75 -14.77 -43.94
CA LEU A 16 4.86 -15.20 -44.75
C LEU A 16 6.17 -15.15 -43.93
N PHE A 17 6.92 -16.22 -43.89
CA PHE A 17 8.22 -16.34 -43.20
C PHE A 17 9.25 -15.53 -44.00
N SER A 18 9.55 -14.32 -43.56
CA SER A 18 10.79 -13.63 -43.89
C SER A 18 11.90 -14.15 -42.97
N GLN A 19 13.06 -14.54 -43.52
CA GLN A 19 14.26 -14.81 -42.73
C GLN A 19 14.76 -13.49 -42.14
N GLY A 20 14.53 -13.26 -40.82
CA GLY A 20 14.99 -12.07 -40.15
C GLY A 20 16.41 -12.20 -39.59
N GLY A 21 17.07 -11.09 -39.25
CA GLY A 21 18.32 -11.05 -38.53
C GLY A 21 18.18 -11.44 -37.05
N THR A 22 19.31 -11.62 -36.37
CA THR A 22 19.39 -11.87 -34.94
C THR A 22 20.26 -10.81 -34.28
N ILE A 23 19.85 -10.27 -33.14
CA ILE A 23 20.67 -9.38 -32.31
C ILE A 23 21.03 -10.13 -31.03
N SER A 24 22.32 -10.11 -30.67
CA SER A 24 22.81 -10.68 -29.40
C SER A 24 23.81 -9.72 -28.77
N GLY A 25 24.11 -9.92 -27.50
CA GLY A 25 25.13 -9.14 -26.79
C GLY A 25 25.04 -9.32 -25.28
N VAL A 26 25.84 -8.55 -24.58
CA VAL A 26 25.93 -8.54 -23.12
C VAL A 26 25.56 -7.17 -22.57
N VAL A 27 24.84 -7.14 -21.47
CA VAL A 27 24.56 -5.90 -20.71
C VAL A 27 25.28 -6.00 -19.38
N GLN A 28 26.14 -5.02 -19.11
CA GLN A 28 26.99 -4.94 -17.90
C GLN A 28 26.93 -3.54 -17.30
N ASP A 29 27.29 -3.43 -16.03
CA ASP A 29 27.53 -2.14 -15.40
C ASP A 29 28.96 -1.60 -15.73
N GLU A 30 29.30 -0.42 -15.21
CA GLU A 30 30.63 0.21 -15.40
C GLU A 30 31.78 -0.58 -14.76
N LYS A 31 31.44 -1.51 -13.84
CA LYS A 31 32.45 -2.38 -13.19
C LYS A 31 32.64 -3.70 -13.94
N GLY A 32 31.89 -3.91 -15.03
CA GLY A 32 31.84 -5.13 -15.80
C GLY A 32 31.01 -6.24 -15.16
N GLU A 33 30.15 -5.89 -14.18
CA GLU A 33 29.23 -6.84 -13.60
C GLU A 33 28.02 -7.05 -14.52
N PRO A 34 27.61 -8.30 -14.80
CA PRO A 34 26.49 -8.57 -15.66
C PRO A 34 25.17 -8.10 -15.03
N LEU A 35 24.34 -7.43 -15.79
CA LEU A 35 23.02 -6.98 -15.37
C LEU A 35 21.96 -7.99 -15.79
N ALA A 36 21.65 -8.93 -14.91
CA ALA A 36 20.61 -9.94 -15.13
C ALA A 36 19.20 -9.30 -15.07
N GLY A 37 18.35 -9.64 -16.04
CA GLY A 37 17.00 -9.08 -16.14
C GLY A 37 16.94 -7.69 -16.79
N ALA A 38 18.05 -7.16 -17.32
CA ALA A 38 18.01 -5.95 -18.13
C ALA A 38 17.16 -6.16 -19.39
N ASN A 39 16.26 -5.23 -19.68
CA ASN A 39 15.39 -5.30 -20.85
C ASN A 39 16.07 -4.65 -22.06
N VAL A 40 16.37 -5.44 -23.08
CA VAL A 40 16.86 -4.94 -24.36
C VAL A 40 15.72 -4.97 -25.37
N ILE A 41 15.29 -3.81 -25.83
CA ILE A 41 14.13 -3.68 -26.71
C ILE A 41 14.51 -2.99 -28.03
N LEU A 42 13.89 -3.42 -29.09
CA LEU A 42 13.94 -2.76 -30.37
C LEU A 42 12.82 -1.73 -30.44
N LYS A 43 13.16 -0.44 -30.32
CA LYS A 43 12.17 0.66 -30.26
C LYS A 43 11.17 0.60 -31.41
N ASN A 44 9.92 0.93 -31.14
CA ASN A 44 8.80 0.89 -32.07
C ASN A 44 8.49 -0.52 -32.63
N THR A 45 8.90 -1.57 -31.91
CA THR A 45 8.54 -2.97 -32.20
C THR A 45 8.10 -3.69 -30.92
N VAL A 46 7.57 -4.90 -31.07
CA VAL A 46 7.29 -5.81 -29.93
C VAL A 46 8.49 -6.70 -29.59
N LEU A 47 9.60 -6.53 -30.30
CA LEU A 47 10.78 -7.36 -30.17
C LEU A 47 11.68 -6.86 -29.06
N GLY A 48 12.09 -7.77 -28.18
CA GLY A 48 13.01 -7.52 -27.11
C GLY A 48 13.35 -8.81 -26.36
N ALA A 49 14.36 -8.75 -25.54
CA ALA A 49 14.77 -9.84 -24.66
C ALA A 49 15.21 -9.26 -23.31
N ALA A 50 14.96 -10.01 -22.23
CA ALA A 50 15.64 -9.78 -20.98
C ALA A 50 16.99 -10.51 -20.97
N THR A 51 17.98 -9.95 -20.29
CA THR A 51 19.28 -10.58 -20.11
C THR A 51 19.19 -11.76 -19.13
N ASP A 52 20.03 -12.76 -19.35
CA ASP A 52 20.24 -13.86 -18.41
C ASP A 52 21.16 -13.45 -17.23
N ASP A 53 21.50 -14.41 -16.34
CA ASP A 53 22.34 -14.17 -15.15
C ASP A 53 23.78 -13.75 -15.49
N GLN A 54 24.19 -13.95 -16.72
CA GLN A 54 25.50 -13.52 -17.23
C GLN A 54 25.41 -12.24 -18.06
N GLY A 55 24.21 -11.60 -18.05
CA GLY A 55 23.96 -10.39 -18.80
C GLY A 55 23.74 -10.61 -20.30
N ASN A 56 23.71 -11.85 -20.80
CA ASN A 56 23.55 -12.12 -22.22
C ASN A 56 22.08 -11.98 -22.64
N TYR A 57 21.84 -11.48 -23.85
CA TYR A 57 20.54 -11.44 -24.46
C TYR A 57 20.56 -11.84 -25.94
N ILE A 58 19.44 -12.33 -26.43
CA ILE A 58 19.27 -12.67 -27.85
C ILE A 58 17.84 -12.27 -28.30
N ILE A 59 17.77 -11.44 -29.34
CA ILE A 59 16.54 -11.07 -30.02
C ILE A 59 16.54 -11.70 -31.40
N ARG A 60 15.61 -12.61 -31.68
CA ARG A 60 15.54 -13.39 -32.94
C ARG A 60 14.44 -12.85 -33.83
N LYS A 61 14.54 -13.19 -35.14
CA LYS A 61 13.51 -12.83 -36.16
C LYS A 61 13.29 -11.32 -36.28
N VAL A 62 14.37 -10.54 -36.19
CA VAL A 62 14.29 -9.10 -36.36
C VAL A 62 14.13 -8.79 -37.85
N PRO A 63 13.07 -8.10 -38.29
CA PRO A 63 12.89 -7.74 -39.70
C PRO A 63 14.08 -6.89 -40.19
N VAL A 64 14.52 -7.12 -41.40
CA VAL A 64 15.67 -6.40 -42.01
C VAL A 64 15.23 -5.27 -42.95
N GLY A 65 16.19 -4.47 -43.41
CA GLY A 65 15.94 -3.46 -44.49
C GLY A 65 15.52 -2.08 -43.99
N LYS A 66 15.52 -1.83 -42.68
CA LYS A 66 15.34 -0.50 -42.11
C LYS A 66 16.21 -0.27 -40.86
N PRO A 67 16.54 0.99 -40.55
CA PRO A 67 17.27 1.28 -39.31
C PRO A 67 16.38 1.08 -38.08
N TYR A 68 16.97 0.63 -37.00
CA TYR A 68 16.33 0.46 -35.72
C TYR A 68 17.12 1.13 -34.59
N GLN A 69 16.44 1.47 -33.52
CA GLN A 69 17.04 1.86 -32.26
C GLN A 69 16.90 0.73 -31.25
N LEU A 70 18.05 0.21 -30.82
CA LEU A 70 18.14 -0.81 -29.78
C LEU A 70 18.41 -0.13 -28.45
N SER A 71 17.56 -0.32 -27.46
CA SER A 71 17.67 0.27 -26.12
C SER A 71 17.80 -0.78 -25.06
N ALA A 72 18.84 -0.67 -24.22
CA ALA A 72 19.01 -1.42 -23.01
C ALA A 72 18.50 -0.58 -21.83
N MET A 73 17.63 -1.17 -21.02
CA MET A 73 17.00 -0.57 -19.83
C MET A 73 17.13 -1.50 -18.64
N TYR A 74 17.59 -0.96 -17.52
CA TYR A 74 17.68 -1.68 -16.26
C TYR A 74 17.37 -0.72 -15.12
N ILE A 75 16.58 -1.19 -14.14
CA ILE A 75 16.15 -0.35 -13.01
C ILE A 75 17.38 0.16 -12.25
N GLY A 76 17.41 1.46 -11.96
CA GLY A 76 18.55 2.08 -11.27
C GLY A 76 19.77 2.36 -12.18
N HIS A 77 19.63 2.17 -13.51
CA HIS A 77 20.68 2.45 -14.49
C HIS A 77 20.15 3.35 -15.62
N ARG A 78 21.03 4.18 -16.13
CA ARG A 78 20.70 5.05 -17.26
C ARG A 78 20.47 4.22 -18.52
N THR A 79 19.31 4.42 -19.18
CA THR A 79 18.98 3.78 -20.45
C THR A 79 20.01 4.14 -21.53
N VAL A 80 20.57 3.10 -22.16
CA VAL A 80 21.51 3.26 -23.28
C VAL A 80 20.82 2.86 -24.58
N THR A 81 20.91 3.71 -25.61
CA THR A 81 20.30 3.47 -26.93
C THR A 81 21.38 3.50 -28.01
N ARG A 82 21.31 2.56 -28.96
CA ARG A 82 22.18 2.49 -30.14
C ARG A 82 21.34 2.37 -31.40
N ASP A 83 21.72 3.09 -32.43
CA ASP A 83 21.18 2.89 -33.76
C ASP A 83 21.84 1.67 -34.40
N ILE A 84 21.03 0.79 -34.97
CA ILE A 84 21.47 -0.45 -35.59
C ILE A 84 20.83 -0.62 -36.96
N HIS A 85 21.53 -1.29 -37.85
CA HIS A 85 21.05 -1.68 -39.20
C HIS A 85 21.40 -3.14 -39.40
N LEU A 86 20.41 -3.98 -39.78
CA LEU A 86 20.60 -5.41 -39.96
C LEU A 86 20.44 -5.80 -41.41
N GLN A 87 21.31 -6.73 -41.83
CA GLN A 87 21.19 -7.41 -43.13
C GLN A 87 20.51 -8.79 -42.96
N GLU A 88 20.05 -9.37 -44.02
CA GLU A 88 19.37 -10.66 -43.98
C GLU A 88 20.33 -11.78 -43.48
N GLY A 89 19.88 -12.55 -42.48
CA GLY A 89 20.64 -13.60 -41.86
C GLY A 89 21.78 -13.15 -40.93
N GLU A 90 21.98 -11.86 -40.78
CA GLU A 90 23.04 -11.32 -39.92
C GLU A 90 22.80 -11.59 -38.45
N ILE A 91 23.88 -11.92 -37.72
CA ILE A 91 23.93 -11.91 -36.25
C ILE A 91 24.71 -10.67 -35.84
N PHE A 92 23.97 -9.64 -35.45
CA PHE A 92 24.49 -8.36 -34.98
C PHE A 92 24.80 -8.42 -33.49
N THR A 93 26.05 -8.14 -33.10
CA THR A 93 26.43 -8.10 -31.67
C THR A 93 26.39 -6.67 -31.15
N ALA A 94 25.64 -6.45 -30.07
CA ALA A 94 25.52 -5.15 -29.40
C ALA A 94 25.67 -5.30 -27.87
N ASP A 95 26.83 -4.93 -27.36
CA ASP A 95 27.08 -4.94 -25.92
C ASP A 95 26.74 -3.57 -25.34
N PHE A 96 26.17 -3.56 -24.13
CA PHE A 96 25.81 -2.35 -23.41
C PHE A 96 26.54 -2.27 -22.09
N ILE A 97 27.19 -1.13 -21.84
CA ILE A 97 27.71 -0.74 -20.53
C ILE A 97 26.74 0.30 -19.98
N MET A 98 26.07 -0.02 -18.89
CA MET A 98 25.07 0.83 -18.28
C MET A 98 25.62 1.48 -17.02
N LYS A 99 25.47 2.80 -16.92
CA LYS A 99 25.85 3.56 -15.74
C LYS A 99 24.74 3.50 -14.70
N GLN A 100 25.10 3.25 -13.44
CA GLN A 100 24.17 3.43 -12.35
C GLN A 100 23.72 4.88 -12.29
N SER A 101 22.44 5.10 -12.17
CA SER A 101 21.84 6.44 -12.09
C SER A 101 20.68 6.42 -11.09
N LEU A 102 20.63 7.42 -10.24
CA LEU A 102 19.45 7.71 -9.43
C LEU A 102 18.33 8.36 -10.27
N ILE A 103 18.66 8.66 -11.54
CA ILE A 103 17.80 9.40 -12.46
C ILE A 103 17.22 8.43 -13.47
N ASP A 104 15.93 8.17 -13.37
CA ASP A 104 15.22 7.50 -14.45
C ASP A 104 13.91 8.25 -14.77
N LEU A 105 14.02 9.29 -15.61
CA LEU A 105 12.85 9.97 -16.19
C LEU A 105 12.12 9.07 -17.19
N ASP A 106 12.73 8.01 -17.66
CA ASP A 106 12.16 7.03 -18.57
C ASP A 106 11.63 5.79 -17.84
N GLU A 107 11.73 5.78 -16.50
CA GLU A 107 11.11 4.76 -15.65
C GLU A 107 9.63 4.60 -15.97
N ILE A 108 9.19 3.36 -16.15
CA ILE A 108 7.81 3.06 -16.49
C ILE A 108 6.97 2.98 -15.22
N ILE A 109 5.98 3.86 -15.14
CA ILE A 109 4.98 3.91 -14.09
C ILE A 109 3.64 3.42 -14.64
N VAL A 110 2.91 2.66 -13.84
CA VAL A 110 1.60 2.08 -14.19
C VAL A 110 0.49 2.64 -13.31
N SER A 111 0.76 2.93 -12.04
CA SER A 111 -0.25 3.31 -11.04
C SER A 111 -1.04 4.56 -11.40
N ALA A 112 -0.43 5.50 -12.15
CA ALA A 112 -1.08 6.77 -12.44
C ALA A 112 -2.23 6.68 -13.46
N SER A 113 -2.27 5.63 -14.31
CA SER A 113 -3.23 5.58 -15.42
C SER A 113 -3.62 4.17 -15.86
N PHE A 114 -3.35 3.13 -15.05
CA PHE A 114 -3.45 1.71 -15.44
C PHE A 114 -2.59 1.32 -16.66
N SER A 115 -2.05 2.28 -17.40
CA SER A 115 -1.21 2.08 -18.58
C SER A 115 0.26 2.38 -18.28
N LYS A 116 1.17 1.79 -19.06
CA LYS A 116 2.61 1.99 -18.94
C LYS A 116 3.01 3.36 -19.48
N ARG A 117 3.46 4.25 -18.61
CA ARG A 117 3.94 5.59 -19.00
C ARG A 117 5.31 5.89 -18.41
N LYS A 118 6.05 6.74 -19.10
CA LYS A 118 7.32 7.25 -18.60
C LYS A 118 7.08 8.28 -17.49
N LYS A 119 7.89 8.26 -16.44
CA LYS A 119 7.85 9.18 -15.29
C LYS A 119 7.92 10.65 -15.73
N ARG A 120 8.61 10.95 -16.82
CA ARG A 120 8.67 12.31 -17.39
C ARG A 120 7.30 12.90 -17.72
N ALA A 121 6.36 12.07 -18.15
CA ALA A 121 5.02 12.51 -18.54
C ALA A 121 4.05 12.64 -17.34
N GLN A 122 4.48 12.29 -16.13
CA GLN A 122 3.62 12.37 -14.95
C GLN A 122 3.59 13.77 -14.35
N ALA A 123 2.39 14.31 -14.18
CA ALA A 123 2.16 15.60 -13.53
C ALA A 123 2.11 15.49 -11.99
N SER A 124 1.61 14.36 -11.45
CA SER A 124 1.59 14.09 -10.01
C SER A 124 2.88 13.43 -9.53
N PRO A 125 3.28 13.64 -8.26
CA PRO A 125 4.42 12.98 -7.68
C PRO A 125 4.15 11.48 -7.49
N VAL A 126 5.08 10.66 -7.95
CA VAL A 126 5.04 9.20 -7.79
C VAL A 126 6.34 8.74 -7.15
N THR A 127 6.22 8.09 -6.01
CA THR A 127 7.34 7.41 -5.37
C THR A 127 7.39 5.98 -5.88
N VAL A 128 8.53 5.57 -6.43
CA VAL A 128 8.79 4.19 -6.83
C VAL A 128 9.82 3.61 -5.89
N ILE A 129 9.52 2.44 -5.32
CA ILE A 129 10.43 1.66 -4.48
C ILE A 129 10.74 0.39 -5.27
N SER A 130 11.98 0.27 -5.72
CA SER A 130 12.41 -0.77 -6.63
C SER A 130 12.80 -2.06 -5.90
N GLU A 131 12.89 -3.18 -6.65
CA GLU A 131 13.36 -4.46 -6.13
C GLU A 131 14.77 -4.34 -5.52
N ASP A 132 15.67 -3.55 -6.11
CA ASP A 132 17.02 -3.35 -5.59
C ASP A 132 17.01 -2.66 -4.22
N GLU A 133 16.13 -1.68 -4.02
CA GLU A 133 15.95 -1.08 -2.69
C GLU A 133 15.37 -2.09 -1.70
N LEU A 134 14.45 -2.96 -2.13
CA LEU A 134 13.84 -3.99 -1.29
C LEU A 134 14.83 -5.09 -0.91
N ARG A 135 15.69 -5.52 -1.83
CA ARG A 135 16.70 -6.58 -1.60
C ARG A 135 17.78 -6.18 -0.60
N ARG A 136 18.13 -4.91 -0.52
CA ARG A 136 19.17 -4.41 0.41
C ARG A 136 18.71 -4.40 1.86
N LEU A 137 17.43 -4.60 2.10
CA LEU A 137 16.81 -4.43 3.41
C LEU A 137 16.19 -5.75 3.89
N PRO A 138 16.45 -6.20 5.11
CA PRO A 138 15.64 -7.22 5.76
C PRO A 138 14.28 -6.59 6.07
N ILE A 139 13.28 -6.81 5.22
CA ILE A 139 11.94 -6.21 5.31
C ILE A 139 10.96 -7.31 5.67
N ARG A 140 10.09 -7.05 6.64
CA ARG A 140 9.06 -7.99 7.10
C ARG A 140 7.65 -7.62 6.64
N SER A 141 7.40 -6.35 6.39
CA SER A 141 6.06 -5.89 6.06
C SER A 141 6.09 -4.79 5.00
N VAL A 142 5.00 -4.63 4.30
CA VAL A 142 4.82 -3.56 3.33
C VAL A 142 4.83 -2.20 4.02
N ASP A 143 4.27 -2.11 5.22
CA ASP A 143 4.25 -0.87 6.02
C ASP A 143 5.67 -0.42 6.35
N ASP A 144 6.56 -1.36 6.69
CA ASP A 144 7.99 -1.08 6.90
C ASP A 144 8.70 -0.52 5.65
N ILE A 145 8.24 -0.94 4.47
CA ILE A 145 8.78 -0.46 3.19
C ILE A 145 8.38 1.00 2.97
N LEU A 146 7.14 1.32 3.26
CA LEU A 146 6.56 2.64 3.00
C LEU A 146 7.09 3.69 3.96
N LEU A 147 7.32 3.29 5.23
CA LEU A 147 7.89 4.17 6.24
C LEU A 147 9.26 4.70 5.79
N GLY A 148 9.38 6.00 5.80
CA GLY A 148 10.63 6.68 5.46
C GLY A 148 10.97 6.78 3.97
N LYS A 149 10.17 6.19 3.09
CA LYS A 149 10.38 6.25 1.64
C LYS A 149 9.41 7.17 0.93
N VAL A 150 8.24 7.41 1.51
CA VAL A 150 7.17 8.18 0.90
C VAL A 150 7.03 9.54 1.60
N PRO A 151 7.31 10.67 0.92
CA PRO A 151 7.05 12.00 1.48
C PRO A 151 5.57 12.16 1.84
N GLY A 152 5.28 12.82 2.97
CA GLY A 152 3.92 12.98 3.48
C GLY A 152 3.30 11.73 4.09
N GLY A 153 4.05 10.62 4.06
CA GLY A 153 3.65 9.37 4.68
C GLY A 153 4.13 9.27 6.12
N TYR A 154 3.26 8.81 6.99
CA TYR A 154 3.62 8.45 8.37
C TYR A 154 2.82 7.23 8.82
N ALA A 155 3.36 6.51 9.77
CA ALA A 155 2.65 5.42 10.44
C ALA A 155 2.96 5.49 11.93
N ASN A 156 2.00 5.11 12.72
CA ASN A 156 2.24 4.91 14.14
C ASN A 156 3.09 3.65 14.35
N LEU A 157 3.85 3.61 15.43
CA LEU A 157 4.60 2.41 15.79
C LEU A 157 3.65 1.22 16.00
N PRO A 158 4.05 -0.01 15.61
CA PRO A 158 3.22 -1.18 15.84
C PRO A 158 3.02 -1.41 17.34
N HIS A 159 1.78 -1.71 17.73
CA HIS A 159 1.41 -1.88 19.13
C HIS A 159 1.49 -3.34 19.61
N ARG A 160 1.46 -4.30 18.68
CA ARG A 160 1.53 -5.73 19.02
C ARG A 160 2.32 -6.51 17.96
N PRO A 161 3.07 -7.55 18.31
CA PRO A 161 3.59 -8.50 17.36
C PRO A 161 2.41 -9.13 16.60
N GLY A 162 2.52 -9.23 15.26
CA GLY A 162 1.44 -9.76 14.43
C GLY A 162 0.25 -8.82 14.19
N GLN A 163 0.07 -7.78 14.98
CA GLN A 163 -0.83 -6.67 14.66
C GLN A 163 -0.01 -5.55 14.00
N ASN A 164 0.15 -5.62 12.71
CA ASN A 164 0.68 -4.51 11.94
C ASN A 164 -0.41 -3.47 11.68
N ASN A 165 -1.08 -3.03 12.74
CA ASN A 165 -1.97 -1.87 12.70
C ASN A 165 -1.16 -0.56 12.65
N SER A 166 -0.02 -0.58 11.98
CA SER A 166 0.64 0.63 11.55
C SER A 166 -0.22 1.24 10.46
N ALA A 167 -1.12 2.09 10.86
CA ALA A 167 -1.94 2.86 9.98
C ALA A 167 -1.04 3.80 9.17
N PHE A 168 -0.63 3.35 7.99
CA PHE A 168 0.09 4.20 7.06
C PHE A 168 -0.87 5.24 6.50
N THR A 169 -0.58 6.49 6.75
CA THR A 169 -1.39 7.63 6.35
C THR A 169 -0.59 8.52 5.40
N LEU A 170 -1.25 9.05 4.39
CA LEU A 170 -0.69 10.04 3.48
C LEU A 170 -1.36 11.39 3.71
N ARG A 171 -0.55 12.46 3.80
CA ARG A 171 -1.03 13.86 3.83
C ARG A 171 -2.17 14.12 4.82
N GLY A 172 -2.12 13.49 5.99
CA GLY A 172 -3.08 13.70 7.07
C GLY A 172 -4.34 12.84 7.03
N GLY A 173 -4.57 12.10 5.95
CA GLY A 173 -5.78 11.31 5.78
C GLY A 173 -7.07 12.16 5.73
N THR A 174 -8.20 11.51 5.60
CA THR A 174 -9.50 12.19 5.38
C THR A 174 -10.58 11.78 6.35
N SER A 175 -10.39 10.66 7.05
CA SER A 175 -11.41 10.13 7.94
C SER A 175 -11.65 11.05 9.15
N GLY A 176 -12.86 11.55 9.27
CA GLY A 176 -13.31 12.28 10.45
C GLY A 176 -13.38 11.42 11.72
N SER A 177 -13.41 10.10 11.57
CA SER A 177 -13.52 9.14 12.67
C SER A 177 -12.17 8.73 13.29
N GLY A 178 -11.07 9.40 12.93
CA GLY A 178 -9.73 9.04 13.43
C GLY A 178 -9.21 7.69 12.96
N ARG A 179 -9.81 7.08 11.94
CA ARG A 179 -9.37 5.82 11.33
C ARG A 179 -8.35 6.10 10.23
N PRO A 180 -7.06 5.85 10.46
CA PRO A 180 -5.99 6.38 9.58
C PRO A 180 -5.90 5.73 8.20
N LEU A 181 -6.52 4.58 7.95
CA LEU A 181 -6.28 3.74 6.77
C LEU A 181 -7.44 3.67 5.76
N GLY A 182 -8.59 4.29 6.04
CA GLY A 182 -9.73 4.27 5.11
C GLY A 182 -9.47 4.96 3.77
N ASP A 183 -8.40 5.74 3.69
CA ASP A 183 -8.23 6.76 2.66
C ASP A 183 -7.16 6.45 1.61
N VAL A 184 -6.35 5.41 1.79
CA VAL A 184 -5.33 5.00 0.82
C VAL A 184 -5.77 3.71 0.14
N LYS A 185 -5.98 3.79 -1.17
CA LYS A 185 -6.38 2.64 -1.95
C LYS A 185 -5.19 1.76 -2.31
N ILE A 186 -5.33 0.46 -2.11
CA ILE A 186 -4.24 -0.48 -2.33
C ILE A 186 -4.61 -1.45 -3.43
N TYR A 187 -3.71 -1.58 -4.40
CA TYR A 187 -3.77 -2.57 -5.45
C TYR A 187 -2.61 -3.56 -5.35
N VAL A 188 -2.90 -4.82 -5.57
CA VAL A 188 -1.90 -5.86 -5.81
C VAL A 188 -2.10 -6.39 -7.21
N ASP A 189 -1.11 -6.17 -8.08
CA ASP A 189 -1.17 -6.57 -9.50
C ASP A 189 -2.44 -6.12 -10.24
N GLY A 190 -2.99 -4.97 -9.84
CA GLY A 190 -4.19 -4.37 -10.41
C GLY A 190 -5.52 -4.80 -9.80
N VAL A 191 -5.50 -5.69 -8.82
CA VAL A 191 -6.66 -6.09 -8.01
C VAL A 191 -6.75 -5.23 -6.78
N GLU A 192 -7.89 -4.61 -6.54
CA GLU A 192 -8.14 -3.79 -5.37
C GLU A 192 -8.28 -4.67 -4.13
N LEU A 193 -7.48 -4.38 -3.10
CA LEU A 193 -7.62 -5.05 -1.82
C LEU A 193 -8.80 -4.49 -1.02
N LEU A 194 -9.37 -5.34 -0.18
CA LEU A 194 -10.32 -4.91 0.86
C LEU A 194 -9.65 -3.88 1.77
N GLY A 195 -10.32 -2.76 1.98
CA GLY A 195 -9.86 -1.71 2.87
C GLY A 195 -9.77 -2.17 4.34
N PHE A 196 -9.07 -1.38 5.15
CA PHE A 196 -8.78 -1.71 6.55
C PHE A 196 -9.90 -1.31 7.53
N ASP A 197 -11.13 -1.39 7.12
CA ASP A 197 -12.28 -0.86 7.86
C ASP A 197 -12.66 -1.60 9.15
N VAL A 198 -11.80 -2.47 9.69
CA VAL A 198 -12.15 -3.28 10.85
C VAL A 198 -11.08 -3.23 11.93
N GLN A 199 -11.51 -2.94 13.14
CA GLN A 199 -10.73 -2.65 14.35
C GLN A 199 -9.75 -3.74 14.85
N ALA A 200 -9.68 -4.91 14.23
CA ALA A 200 -8.97 -6.05 14.80
C ALA A 200 -8.12 -6.85 13.81
N TYR A 201 -7.66 -6.27 12.69
CA TYR A 201 -7.10 -7.10 11.64
C TYR A 201 -5.69 -6.72 11.22
N PRO A 202 -4.94 -7.74 10.77
CA PRO A 202 -3.58 -7.58 10.27
C PRO A 202 -3.52 -6.57 9.13
N GLY A 203 -2.46 -5.77 9.10
CA GLY A 203 -2.22 -4.71 8.11
C GLY A 203 -1.93 -5.27 6.70
N ILE A 204 -1.56 -4.41 5.78
CA ILE A 204 -1.07 -4.78 4.42
C ILE A 204 0.05 -5.82 4.51
N ALA A 205 0.79 -5.74 5.59
CA ALA A 205 1.92 -6.58 5.90
C ALA A 205 1.64 -8.07 5.91
N ASP A 206 0.44 -8.46 6.28
CA ASP A 206 0.15 -9.87 6.55
C ASP A 206 -0.30 -10.64 5.32
N PHE A 207 -0.47 -9.95 4.18
CA PHE A 207 -0.99 -10.57 2.98
C PHE A 207 0.08 -10.95 1.97
N ILE A 208 1.15 -10.18 1.89
CA ILE A 208 2.20 -10.35 0.89
C ILE A 208 3.53 -10.47 1.61
N ASP A 209 4.31 -11.49 1.24
CA ASP A 209 5.69 -11.54 1.67
C ASP A 209 6.48 -10.45 0.93
N PRO A 210 7.19 -9.55 1.62
CA PRO A 210 7.99 -8.53 0.96
C PRO A 210 9.02 -9.08 -0.02
N SER A 211 9.47 -10.32 0.16
CA SER A 211 10.39 -10.98 -0.77
C SER A 211 9.78 -11.26 -2.14
N ASP A 212 8.44 -11.25 -2.23
CA ASP A 212 7.69 -11.46 -3.48
C ASP A 212 7.39 -10.18 -4.23
N ILE A 213 7.75 -9.04 -3.67
CA ILE A 213 7.48 -7.75 -4.29
C ILE A 213 8.58 -7.45 -5.33
N GLU A 214 8.14 -7.11 -6.55
CA GLU A 214 9.00 -6.60 -7.64
C GLU A 214 9.23 -5.09 -7.47
N LYS A 215 8.16 -4.34 -7.21
CA LYS A 215 8.20 -2.89 -6.93
C LYS A 215 6.93 -2.41 -6.26
N ILE A 216 7.00 -1.24 -5.62
CA ILE A 216 5.84 -0.51 -5.12
C ILE A 216 5.83 0.87 -5.77
N GLU A 217 4.67 1.27 -6.27
CA GLU A 217 4.40 2.63 -6.74
C GLU A 217 3.41 3.30 -5.80
N VAL A 218 3.77 4.46 -5.26
CA VAL A 218 2.88 5.27 -4.43
C VAL A 218 2.57 6.57 -5.14
N LEU A 219 1.33 6.72 -5.55
CA LEU A 219 0.80 7.91 -6.19
C LEU A 219 0.12 8.75 -5.12
N ARG A 220 0.61 9.97 -4.93
CA ARG A 220 0.09 10.91 -3.94
C ARG A 220 -0.86 11.92 -4.60
N GLY A 221 -1.82 12.38 -3.84
CA GLY A 221 -2.67 13.51 -4.21
C GLY A 221 -3.92 13.18 -5.02
N PRO A 222 -4.80 14.18 -5.19
CA PRO A 222 -6.14 14.02 -5.72
C PRO A 222 -6.18 13.66 -7.22
N MET A 223 -5.17 14.07 -7.99
CA MET A 223 -5.12 13.72 -9.41
C MET A 223 -5.00 12.21 -9.64
N GLY A 224 -4.26 11.53 -8.74
CA GLY A 224 -4.17 10.08 -8.76
C GLY A 224 -5.48 9.41 -8.45
N SER A 225 -6.17 9.89 -7.42
CA SER A 225 -7.44 9.34 -6.99
C SER A 225 -8.53 9.45 -8.05
N THR A 226 -8.50 10.47 -8.89
CA THR A 226 -9.54 10.70 -9.91
C THR A 226 -9.74 9.51 -10.85
N LEU A 227 -8.69 8.84 -11.32
CA LEU A 227 -8.85 7.66 -12.20
C LEU A 227 -9.18 6.38 -11.47
N HIS A 228 -8.76 6.28 -10.22
CA HIS A 228 -8.94 5.06 -9.43
C HIS A 228 -10.27 5.02 -8.67
N GLY A 229 -11.02 6.12 -8.66
CA GLY A 229 -12.37 6.20 -8.11
C GLY A 229 -12.44 6.11 -6.60
N SER A 230 -13.51 5.52 -6.10
CA SER A 230 -13.84 5.41 -4.68
C SER A 230 -12.68 4.88 -3.83
N ASN A 231 -12.58 5.36 -2.60
CA ASN A 231 -11.58 4.97 -1.59
C ASN A 231 -10.12 5.31 -1.96
N ALA A 232 -9.88 6.29 -2.84
CA ALA A 232 -8.55 6.70 -3.25
C ALA A 232 -8.19 8.14 -2.83
N GLN A 233 -8.85 8.67 -1.82
CA GLN A 233 -8.79 10.09 -1.43
C GLN A 233 -7.39 10.54 -1.05
N SER A 234 -6.67 9.82 -0.21
CA SER A 234 -5.32 10.19 0.22
C SER A 234 -4.22 9.77 -0.76
N GLY A 235 -4.54 8.89 -1.70
CA GLY A 235 -3.60 8.38 -2.69
C GLY A 235 -3.75 6.88 -2.95
N ILE A 236 -2.78 6.33 -3.67
CA ILE A 236 -2.80 4.95 -4.13
C ILE A 236 -1.47 4.29 -3.86
N ILE A 237 -1.51 3.08 -3.35
CA ILE A 237 -0.37 2.18 -3.25
C ILE A 237 -0.59 1.03 -4.21
N HIS A 238 0.28 0.87 -5.20
CA HIS A 238 0.23 -0.22 -6.14
C HIS A 238 1.44 -1.13 -5.95
N ILE A 239 1.19 -2.35 -5.49
CA ILE A 239 2.19 -3.38 -5.24
C ILE A 239 2.23 -4.29 -6.46
N PHE A 240 3.39 -4.41 -7.08
CA PHE A 240 3.64 -5.34 -8.17
C PHE A 240 4.44 -6.51 -7.63
N THR A 241 3.91 -7.71 -7.75
CA THR A 241 4.58 -8.91 -7.29
C THR A 241 5.42 -9.54 -8.39
N LYS A 242 6.45 -10.31 -8.01
CA LYS A 242 7.39 -10.96 -8.91
C LYS A 242 6.69 -11.92 -9.87
N ARG A 243 7.17 -11.93 -11.10
CA ARG A 243 6.63 -12.75 -12.20
C ARG A 243 7.44 -14.01 -12.49
N GLY A 244 8.39 -14.32 -11.66
CA GLY A 244 9.38 -15.38 -11.87
C GLY A 244 10.70 -14.85 -12.39
N SER A 245 11.74 -15.66 -12.36
CA SER A 245 13.10 -15.29 -12.78
C SER A 245 13.18 -15.06 -14.29
N SER A 246 13.97 -14.09 -14.71
CA SER A 246 14.36 -13.94 -16.11
C SER A 246 15.35 -15.04 -16.54
N SER A 247 16.03 -15.67 -15.58
CA SER A 247 16.98 -16.76 -15.78
C SER A 247 16.27 -18.07 -16.10
N ARG A 248 16.88 -18.90 -16.94
CA ARG A 248 16.45 -20.30 -17.16
C ARG A 248 16.79 -21.21 -15.98
N LYS A 249 17.70 -20.78 -15.10
CA LYS A 249 17.99 -21.53 -13.88
C LYS A 249 16.89 -21.30 -12.87
N THR A 250 16.47 -22.37 -12.24
CA THR A 250 15.61 -22.31 -11.06
C THR A 250 16.44 -21.81 -9.89
N VAL A 251 15.98 -20.76 -9.24
CA VAL A 251 16.59 -20.21 -8.03
C VAL A 251 15.68 -20.60 -6.86
N MET A 252 16.28 -21.27 -5.89
CA MET A 252 15.66 -21.61 -4.62
C MET A 252 16.23 -20.72 -3.53
N ARG A 253 15.37 -20.14 -2.71
CA ARG A 253 15.80 -19.30 -1.59
C ARG A 253 15.10 -19.75 -0.31
N MET A 254 15.85 -19.77 0.77
CA MET A 254 15.34 -20.08 2.10
C MET A 254 15.85 -19.04 3.09
N LYS A 255 14.95 -18.51 3.92
CA LYS A 255 15.32 -17.63 5.04
C LYS A 255 14.84 -18.22 6.35
N ILE A 256 15.66 -18.06 7.37
CA ILE A 256 15.33 -18.44 8.74
C ILE A 256 15.69 -17.26 9.63
N ALA A 257 14.78 -16.85 10.51
CA ALA A 257 15.03 -15.77 11.45
C ALA A 257 14.51 -16.08 12.84
N ARG A 258 15.18 -15.51 13.81
CA ARG A 258 14.71 -15.37 15.18
C ARG A 258 14.48 -13.90 15.49
N LYS A 259 13.38 -13.63 16.15
CA LYS A 259 12.98 -12.30 16.59
C LYS A 259 12.99 -12.30 18.13
N ASN A 260 13.49 -11.20 18.70
CA ASN A 260 13.32 -10.85 20.09
C ASN A 260 12.65 -9.48 20.17
N THR A 261 11.59 -9.33 20.92
CA THR A 261 10.88 -8.07 21.12
C THR A 261 10.84 -7.75 22.60
N VAL A 262 11.38 -6.61 22.97
CA VAL A 262 11.24 -6.08 24.33
C VAL A 262 9.80 -5.58 24.49
N ALA A 263 9.10 -6.10 25.47
CA ALA A 263 7.75 -5.65 25.84
C ALA A 263 7.84 -4.87 27.15
N PRO A 264 8.01 -3.55 27.12
CA PRO A 264 8.30 -2.73 28.30
C PRO A 264 7.26 -2.90 29.41
N ILE A 265 6.01 -3.16 29.03
CA ILE A 265 4.89 -3.31 29.96
C ILE A 265 4.93 -4.61 30.73
N LEU A 266 5.48 -5.68 30.15
CA LEU A 266 5.50 -7.01 30.78
C LEU A 266 6.84 -7.32 31.46
N ASN A 267 7.88 -6.50 31.25
CA ASN A 267 9.26 -6.76 31.64
C ASN A 267 9.81 -8.10 31.13
N ASP A 268 9.18 -8.66 30.10
CA ASP A 268 9.55 -9.94 29.48
C ASP A 268 9.86 -9.76 28.01
N ASP A 269 10.85 -10.53 27.53
CA ASP A 269 11.21 -10.60 26.13
C ASP A 269 10.31 -11.62 25.42
N VAL A 270 9.76 -11.21 24.29
CA VAL A 270 8.92 -12.05 23.43
C VAL A 270 9.74 -12.61 22.29
N ILE A 271 9.73 -13.92 22.13
CA ILE A 271 10.48 -14.61 21.09
C ILE A 271 9.59 -14.96 19.90
N GLY A 272 10.12 -14.76 18.70
CA GLY A 272 9.46 -15.14 17.46
C GLY A 272 10.42 -15.85 16.50
N HIS A 273 9.83 -16.62 15.58
CA HIS A 273 10.54 -17.36 14.54
C HIS A 273 9.90 -17.13 13.18
N GLU A 274 10.72 -17.05 12.15
CA GLU A 274 10.26 -16.94 10.77
C GLU A 274 11.04 -17.89 9.88
N VAL A 275 10.33 -18.62 9.04
CA VAL A 275 10.90 -19.46 7.98
C VAL A 275 10.22 -19.13 6.68
N SER A 276 10.98 -18.76 5.65
CA SER A 276 10.46 -18.56 4.31
C SER A 276 11.19 -19.41 3.30
N PHE A 277 10.47 -19.82 2.28
CA PHE A 277 10.96 -20.56 1.14
C PHE A 277 10.41 -19.94 -0.13
N SER A 278 11.24 -19.79 -1.16
CA SER A 278 10.78 -19.39 -2.48
C SER A 278 11.51 -20.13 -3.59
N LEU A 279 10.79 -20.39 -4.67
CA LEU A 279 11.27 -21.06 -5.87
C LEU A 279 10.84 -20.25 -7.08
N SER A 280 11.81 -19.72 -7.83
CA SER A 280 11.53 -18.93 -9.02
C SER A 280 12.35 -19.42 -10.20
N GLY A 281 11.77 -19.36 -11.40
CA GLY A 281 12.47 -19.84 -12.58
C GLY A 281 11.71 -19.57 -13.86
N ARG A 282 12.31 -20.04 -14.95
CA ARG A 282 11.76 -19.99 -16.30
C ARG A 282 11.86 -21.37 -16.95
N SER A 283 10.73 -21.96 -17.32
CA SER A 283 10.67 -23.26 -17.98
C SER A 283 11.05 -23.16 -19.47
N THR A 284 10.55 -22.12 -20.14
CA THR A 284 10.82 -21.83 -21.56
C THR A 284 11.06 -20.34 -21.72
N SER A 285 11.37 -19.86 -22.92
CA SER A 285 11.46 -18.42 -23.19
C SER A 285 10.16 -17.67 -22.87
N ASP A 286 9.07 -18.38 -22.82
CA ASP A 286 7.71 -17.81 -22.78
C ASP A 286 6.94 -18.11 -21.49
N ILE A 287 7.48 -19.00 -20.61
CA ILE A 287 6.83 -19.39 -19.36
C ILE A 287 7.79 -19.20 -18.18
N SER A 288 7.41 -18.36 -17.22
CA SER A 288 8.10 -18.18 -15.94
C SER A 288 7.17 -18.40 -14.75
N TYR A 289 7.73 -18.77 -13.62
CA TYR A 289 7.00 -19.08 -12.40
C TYR A 289 7.71 -18.55 -11.16
N ASN A 290 6.91 -18.27 -10.12
CA ASN A 290 7.38 -17.94 -8.78
C ASN A 290 6.43 -18.59 -7.77
N LEU A 291 6.97 -19.34 -6.82
CA LEU A 291 6.23 -20.01 -5.76
C LEU A 291 6.91 -19.70 -4.44
N GLY A 292 6.15 -19.54 -3.37
CA GLY A 292 6.73 -19.36 -2.07
C GLY A 292 5.79 -19.66 -0.92
N ALA A 293 6.42 -19.84 0.23
CA ALA A 293 5.77 -20.06 1.52
C ALA A 293 6.54 -19.32 2.60
N ASN A 294 5.81 -18.69 3.52
CA ASN A 294 6.38 -18.04 4.70
C ASN A 294 5.55 -18.43 5.91
N ARG A 295 6.22 -18.89 6.98
CA ARG A 295 5.62 -19.14 8.27
C ARG A 295 6.27 -18.28 9.33
N THR A 296 5.46 -17.52 10.05
CA THR A 296 5.87 -16.73 11.22
C THR A 296 5.15 -17.26 12.44
N VAL A 297 5.88 -17.42 13.54
CA VAL A 297 5.34 -17.74 14.85
C VAL A 297 5.98 -16.75 15.83
N ASP A 298 5.18 -15.92 16.45
CA ASP A 298 5.61 -14.98 17.50
C ASP A 298 4.89 -15.35 18.80
N GLU A 299 5.60 -15.39 19.91
CA GLU A 299 4.97 -15.43 21.23
C GLU A 299 4.15 -14.14 21.41
N GLU A 300 3.04 -14.24 22.10
CA GLU A 300 2.21 -13.07 22.31
C GLU A 300 2.81 -12.16 23.39
N VAL A 301 2.83 -10.85 23.13
CA VAL A 301 3.31 -9.84 24.10
C VAL A 301 2.43 -9.79 25.34
N MET A 302 1.18 -10.18 25.18
CA MET A 302 0.21 -10.24 26.27
C MET A 302 -0.06 -11.68 26.63
N PRO A 303 0.03 -12.07 27.91
CA PRO A 303 -0.27 -13.42 28.32
C PRO A 303 -1.77 -13.72 28.15
N SER A 304 -2.13 -14.16 26.95
CA SER A 304 -3.43 -14.74 26.65
C SER A 304 -3.29 -16.24 26.63
N ASN A 305 -3.56 -16.91 27.73
CA ASN A 305 -3.60 -18.37 27.86
C ASN A 305 -2.56 -19.16 27.01
N GLY A 306 -1.36 -18.59 26.80
CA GLY A 306 -0.25 -19.21 26.07
C GLY A 306 -0.45 -19.40 24.57
N LYS A 307 -1.32 -18.64 23.94
CA LYS A 307 -1.54 -18.72 22.47
C LYS A 307 -0.50 -17.86 21.75
N ASN A 308 0.22 -18.47 20.81
CA ASN A 308 1.15 -17.79 19.93
C ASN A 308 0.40 -17.10 18.76
N ILE A 309 1.02 -16.06 18.22
CA ILE A 309 0.63 -15.50 16.93
C ILE A 309 1.22 -16.39 15.83
N GLU A 310 0.38 -17.03 15.07
CA GLU A 310 0.81 -17.85 13.94
C GLU A 310 0.32 -17.26 12.63
N LEU A 311 1.20 -17.20 11.64
CA LEU A 311 0.90 -16.72 10.31
C LEU A 311 1.56 -17.61 9.27
N LEU A 312 0.77 -18.14 8.33
CA LEU A 312 1.24 -18.87 7.16
C LEU A 312 0.82 -18.12 5.90
N LYS A 313 1.77 -17.82 5.04
CA LYS A 313 1.55 -17.17 3.73
C LYS A 313 2.00 -18.12 2.63
N LEU A 314 1.18 -18.28 1.61
CA LEU A 314 1.54 -18.98 0.39
C LEU A 314 1.30 -18.05 -0.80
N HIS A 315 2.18 -18.10 -1.79
CA HIS A 315 1.99 -17.39 -3.05
C HIS A 315 2.40 -18.25 -4.24
N GLY A 316 1.80 -17.96 -5.38
CA GLY A 316 2.14 -18.57 -6.65
C GLY A 316 1.91 -17.60 -7.79
N ALA A 317 2.85 -17.57 -8.74
CA ALA A 317 2.74 -16.80 -9.97
C ALA A 317 3.14 -17.67 -11.18
N LEU A 318 2.34 -17.59 -12.22
CA LEU A 318 2.62 -18.17 -13.53
C LEU A 318 2.45 -17.10 -14.59
N ASN A 319 3.49 -16.88 -15.38
CA ASN A 319 3.47 -15.93 -16.50
C ASN A 319 3.72 -16.69 -17.80
N ALA A 320 2.88 -16.44 -18.78
CA ALA A 320 3.00 -17.04 -20.09
C ALA A 320 2.89 -15.99 -21.20
N ARG A 321 3.69 -16.14 -22.25
CA ARG A 321 3.56 -15.37 -23.49
C ARG A 321 3.18 -16.32 -24.62
N ILE A 322 2.07 -16.03 -25.28
CA ILE A 322 1.55 -16.82 -26.38
C ILE A 322 1.37 -15.86 -27.57
N GLY A 323 2.37 -15.85 -28.47
CA GLY A 323 2.41 -14.90 -29.57
C GLY A 323 2.45 -13.44 -29.06
N SER A 324 1.44 -12.68 -29.38
CA SER A 324 1.27 -11.27 -28.95
C SER A 324 0.48 -11.14 -27.63
N ALA A 325 -0.06 -12.23 -27.10
CA ALA A 325 -0.77 -12.26 -25.84
C ALA A 325 0.18 -12.55 -24.67
N LYS A 326 -0.11 -11.93 -23.52
CA LYS A 326 0.55 -12.17 -22.26
C LYS A 326 -0.50 -12.50 -21.20
N ILE A 327 -0.26 -13.55 -20.45
CA ILE A 327 -1.12 -14.05 -19.37
C ILE A 327 -0.31 -14.09 -18.08
N ASP A 328 -0.75 -13.39 -17.06
CA ASP A 328 -0.19 -13.43 -15.72
C ASP A 328 -1.28 -13.98 -14.77
N ILE A 329 -1.05 -15.11 -14.14
CA ILE A 329 -1.93 -15.72 -13.12
C ILE A 329 -1.18 -15.72 -11.81
N LYS A 330 -1.79 -15.17 -10.77
CA LYS A 330 -1.19 -15.12 -9.43
C LYS A 330 -2.22 -15.50 -8.37
N THR A 331 -1.74 -16.14 -7.33
CA THR A 331 -2.52 -16.43 -6.13
C THR A 331 -1.70 -16.13 -4.90
N PHE A 332 -2.37 -15.66 -3.88
CA PHE A 332 -1.81 -15.48 -2.55
C PHE A 332 -2.83 -15.94 -1.52
N GLN A 333 -2.35 -16.59 -0.49
CA GLN A 333 -3.19 -17.13 0.56
C GLN A 333 -2.48 -16.90 1.89
N SER A 334 -3.21 -16.44 2.89
CA SER A 334 -2.69 -16.34 4.24
C SER A 334 -3.68 -16.89 5.24
N TRP A 335 -3.15 -17.60 6.22
CA TRP A 335 -3.85 -18.09 7.40
C TRP A 335 -3.17 -17.49 8.60
N GLY A 336 -3.94 -16.95 9.51
CA GLY A 336 -3.43 -16.41 10.74
C GLY A 336 -4.28 -16.81 11.93
N LYS A 337 -3.61 -16.92 13.07
CA LYS A 337 -4.22 -17.10 14.38
C LYS A 337 -3.48 -16.23 15.37
N GLN A 338 -4.23 -15.51 16.18
CA GLN A 338 -3.68 -14.71 17.27
C GLN A 338 -4.64 -14.68 18.44
N GLY A 339 -4.10 -14.60 19.65
CA GLY A 339 -4.87 -14.27 20.84
C GLY A 339 -5.10 -12.76 20.94
N PHE A 340 -6.04 -12.36 21.73
CA PHE A 340 -6.17 -10.99 22.20
C PHE A 340 -6.69 -10.98 23.62
N ILE A 341 -6.29 -9.95 24.36
CA ILE A 341 -6.83 -9.66 25.68
C ILE A 341 -7.60 -8.36 25.57
N SER A 342 -8.73 -8.25 26.27
CA SER A 342 -9.40 -6.96 26.39
C SER A 342 -8.48 -5.98 27.12
N ASN A 343 -8.58 -4.71 26.78
CA ASN A 343 -7.70 -3.60 27.15
C ASN A 343 -7.42 -3.39 28.67
N LEU A 344 -8.00 -4.19 29.53
CA LEU A 344 -8.02 -3.97 30.97
C LEU A 344 -6.65 -4.17 31.66
N PHE A 345 -5.85 -5.13 31.20
CA PHE A 345 -4.61 -5.51 31.85
C PHE A 345 -3.56 -4.39 31.89
N HIS A 346 -3.51 -3.54 30.86
CA HIS A 346 -2.58 -2.43 30.84
C HIS A 346 -2.96 -1.32 31.80
N LEU A 347 -4.26 -1.14 31.96
CA LEU A 347 -4.77 -0.17 32.91
C LEU A 347 -4.37 -0.55 34.34
N LEU A 348 -4.45 -1.83 34.68
CA LEU A 348 -4.08 -2.33 36.04
C LEU A 348 -2.60 -2.08 36.36
N LYS A 349 -1.69 -2.34 35.41
CA LYS A 349 -0.26 -2.08 35.65
C LYS A 349 0.06 -0.59 35.72
N TYR A 350 -0.55 0.24 34.87
CA TYR A 350 -0.42 1.68 34.96
C TYR A 350 -1.03 2.26 36.24
N GLN A 351 -2.07 1.62 36.78
CA GLN A 351 -2.64 1.97 38.07
C GLN A 351 -1.67 1.67 39.22
N GLU A 352 -1.05 0.49 39.23
CA GLU A 352 -0.06 0.10 40.22
C GLU A 352 1.15 1.03 40.21
N GLU A 353 1.70 1.37 39.03
CA GLU A 353 2.81 2.33 38.87
C GLU A 353 2.47 3.75 39.33
N ARG A 354 1.20 4.14 39.29
CA ARG A 354 0.71 5.46 39.74
C ARG A 354 0.11 5.48 41.13
N GLY A 355 0.15 4.36 41.85
CA GLY A 355 -0.39 4.26 43.21
C GLY A 355 -1.92 4.29 43.25
N TRP A 356 -2.59 3.87 42.23
CA TRP A 356 -4.07 3.70 42.22
C TRP A 356 -4.42 2.39 42.93
N THR A 357 -4.73 2.48 44.22
CA THR A 357 -4.97 1.31 45.08
C THR A 357 -6.41 0.78 45.02
N ASP A 358 -7.33 1.59 44.49
CA ASP A 358 -8.78 1.30 44.51
C ASP A 358 -9.31 1.04 43.12
N ALA A 359 -8.84 -0.06 42.49
CA ALA A 359 -9.52 -0.54 41.26
C ALA A 359 -10.97 -0.93 41.66
N PRO A 360 -11.98 -0.59 40.82
CA PRO A 360 -13.35 -1.03 41.06
C PRO A 360 -13.43 -2.55 41.17
N ASP A 361 -14.22 -3.07 42.11
CA ASP A 361 -14.34 -4.54 42.40
C ASP A 361 -14.67 -5.40 41.16
N HIS A 362 -15.27 -4.80 40.11
CA HIS A 362 -15.54 -5.49 38.85
C HIS A 362 -14.31 -5.66 37.91
N TRP A 363 -13.12 -5.22 38.34
CA TRP A 363 -11.85 -5.36 37.60
C TRP A 363 -11.06 -6.58 38.06
N ASP A 364 -11.45 -7.20 39.18
CA ASP A 364 -10.96 -8.52 39.60
C ASP A 364 -11.56 -9.64 38.73
N ASP A 365 -12.53 -9.32 37.89
CA ASP A 365 -13.07 -10.24 36.90
C ASP A 365 -11.96 -10.70 35.95
N PRO A 366 -11.83 -12.00 35.68
CA PRO A 366 -10.81 -12.52 34.80
C PRO A 366 -10.91 -11.85 33.44
N VAL A 367 -9.79 -11.30 33.02
CA VAL A 367 -9.66 -10.60 31.74
C VAL A 367 -10.24 -11.46 30.63
N SER A 368 -11.21 -10.93 29.89
CA SER A 368 -11.81 -11.67 28.80
C SER A 368 -10.73 -12.03 27.79
N ASP A 369 -10.44 -13.32 27.71
CA ASP A 369 -9.52 -13.91 26.75
C ASP A 369 -10.22 -14.10 25.41
N GLY A 370 -9.48 -14.03 24.34
CA GLY A 370 -10.05 -14.21 23.01
C GLY A 370 -9.04 -14.66 21.98
N SER A 371 -9.56 -15.07 20.85
CA SER A 371 -8.74 -15.41 19.68
C SER A 371 -9.36 -14.93 18.39
N ILE A 372 -8.50 -14.62 17.42
CA ILE A 372 -8.90 -14.35 16.05
C ILE A 372 -8.23 -15.36 15.17
N GLU A 373 -9.02 -16.06 14.39
CA GLU A 373 -8.54 -16.90 13.30
C GLU A 373 -8.98 -16.26 11.98
N TYR A 374 -8.08 -16.17 11.01
CA TYR A 374 -8.43 -15.62 9.71
C TYR A 374 -7.82 -16.40 8.56
N TYR A 375 -8.54 -16.42 7.46
CA TYR A 375 -8.12 -16.95 6.18
C TYR A 375 -8.34 -15.91 5.09
N LYS A 376 -7.32 -15.63 4.32
CA LYS A 376 -7.34 -14.64 3.25
C LYS A 376 -6.81 -15.22 1.95
N PRO A 377 -7.68 -15.80 1.12
CA PRO A 377 -7.35 -16.16 -0.25
C PRO A 377 -7.49 -14.94 -1.18
N GLY A 378 -6.59 -14.87 -2.15
CA GLY A 378 -6.67 -13.90 -3.23
C GLY A 378 -6.10 -14.47 -4.52
N PHE A 379 -6.62 -14.01 -5.65
CA PHE A 379 -6.07 -14.30 -6.94
C PHE A 379 -6.16 -13.12 -7.89
N SER A 380 -5.29 -13.10 -8.91
CA SER A 380 -5.37 -12.19 -10.04
C SER A 380 -5.07 -12.90 -11.35
N LEU A 381 -5.81 -12.53 -12.38
CA LEU A 381 -5.59 -12.89 -13.78
C LEU A 381 -5.44 -11.61 -14.59
N ASN A 382 -4.28 -11.41 -15.17
CA ASN A 382 -4.02 -10.30 -16.08
C ASN A 382 -3.80 -10.85 -17.49
N PHE A 383 -4.68 -10.51 -18.39
CA PHE A 383 -4.57 -10.85 -19.80
C PHE A 383 -4.30 -9.58 -20.60
N THR A 384 -3.15 -9.51 -21.30
CA THR A 384 -2.81 -8.39 -22.17
C THR A 384 -2.62 -8.89 -23.60
N GLN A 385 -3.39 -8.34 -24.53
CA GLN A 385 -3.25 -8.55 -25.96
C GLN A 385 -2.58 -7.35 -26.61
N ASN A 386 -1.42 -7.54 -27.22
CA ASN A 386 -0.72 -6.51 -27.97
C ASN A 386 -1.04 -6.68 -29.46
N PHE A 387 -1.66 -5.69 -30.06
CA PHE A 387 -1.90 -5.67 -31.52
C PHE A 387 -0.68 -5.14 -32.27
N ASN A 388 -0.04 -4.14 -31.68
CA ASN A 388 1.24 -3.59 -32.09
C ASN A 388 1.89 -2.85 -30.91
N PRO A 389 3.10 -2.31 -31.01
CA PRO A 389 3.78 -1.62 -29.91
C PRO A 389 3.02 -0.42 -29.33
N ASN A 390 2.11 0.16 -30.10
CA ASN A 390 1.38 1.37 -29.76
C ASN A 390 -0.10 1.12 -29.42
N TRP A 391 -0.58 -0.11 -29.55
CA TRP A 391 -1.97 -0.46 -29.27
C TRP A 391 -2.05 -1.82 -28.60
N TYR A 392 -2.60 -1.82 -27.40
CA TYR A 392 -2.89 -3.03 -26.64
C TYR A 392 -4.18 -2.88 -25.83
N GLN A 393 -4.72 -3.99 -25.41
CA GLN A 393 -5.81 -4.07 -24.44
C GLN A 393 -5.42 -4.97 -23.29
N THR A 394 -5.98 -4.68 -22.10
CA THR A 394 -5.75 -5.47 -20.90
C THR A 394 -7.06 -5.74 -20.18
N LEU A 395 -7.23 -6.98 -19.76
CA LEU A 395 -8.28 -7.43 -18.86
C LEU A 395 -7.63 -7.90 -17.57
N ILE A 396 -8.05 -7.33 -16.44
CA ILE A 396 -7.65 -7.72 -15.11
C ILE A 396 -8.90 -8.25 -14.41
N ILE A 397 -8.83 -9.45 -13.88
CA ILE A 397 -9.87 -10.03 -13.03
C ILE A 397 -9.17 -10.55 -11.76
N GLY A 398 -9.72 -10.23 -10.63
CA GLY A 398 -9.18 -10.75 -9.38
C GLY A 398 -10.17 -10.69 -8.25
N ASN A 399 -9.81 -11.39 -7.20
CA ASN A 399 -10.61 -11.49 -6.01
C ASN A 399 -9.71 -11.35 -4.78
N ASP A 400 -10.19 -10.62 -3.81
CA ASP A 400 -9.64 -10.53 -2.46
C ASP A 400 -10.74 -10.93 -1.48
N THR A 401 -10.55 -12.03 -0.79
CA THR A 401 -11.49 -12.55 0.21
C THR A 401 -10.85 -12.53 1.58
N ARG A 402 -11.65 -12.32 2.59
CA ARG A 402 -11.26 -12.39 3.98
C ARG A 402 -12.35 -13.06 4.78
N GLN A 403 -11.97 -14.09 5.47
CA GLN A 403 -12.81 -14.78 6.44
C GLN A 403 -12.14 -14.67 7.79
N SER A 404 -12.88 -14.31 8.81
CA SER A 404 -12.36 -14.27 10.17
C SER A 404 -13.38 -14.75 11.17
N LEU A 405 -12.88 -15.43 12.17
CA LEU A 405 -13.63 -15.91 13.32
C LEU A 405 -13.02 -15.29 14.58
N TYR A 406 -13.81 -14.50 15.21
CA TYR A 406 -13.52 -13.88 16.48
C TYR A 406 -14.16 -14.68 17.59
N ARG A 407 -13.42 -15.04 18.61
CA ARG A 407 -13.95 -15.70 19.83
C ARG A 407 -13.55 -14.86 21.03
N LYS A 408 -14.49 -14.52 21.86
CA LYS A 408 -14.25 -13.81 23.11
C LYS A 408 -14.88 -14.59 24.25
N PHE A 409 -14.10 -14.87 25.26
CA PHE A 409 -14.58 -15.52 26.49
C PHE A 409 -14.90 -14.43 27.52
N GLY A 410 -16.13 -14.38 28.00
CA GLY A 410 -16.52 -13.51 29.09
C GLY A 410 -15.97 -13.99 30.44
N SER A 411 -15.94 -13.10 31.42
CA SER A 411 -15.59 -13.43 32.80
C SER A 411 -16.54 -14.42 33.46
N ASP A 412 -17.76 -14.47 32.97
CA ASP A 412 -18.84 -15.35 33.41
C ASP A 412 -18.79 -16.75 32.75
N GLY A 413 -17.78 -17.03 31.92
CA GLY A 413 -17.65 -18.27 31.16
C GLY A 413 -18.44 -18.26 29.85
N GLY A 414 -19.18 -17.22 29.54
CA GLY A 414 -19.92 -17.06 28.29
C GLY A 414 -18.95 -16.87 27.11
N GLU A 415 -19.21 -17.51 25.98
CA GLU A 415 -18.43 -17.36 24.75
C GLU A 415 -19.23 -16.57 23.72
N SER A 416 -18.64 -15.48 23.20
CA SER A 416 -19.21 -14.72 22.10
C SER A 416 -18.40 -14.90 20.82
N TYR A 417 -19.10 -15.00 19.71
CA TYR A 417 -18.54 -15.21 18.40
C TYR A 417 -18.87 -14.06 17.47
N LEU A 418 -17.89 -13.72 16.63
CA LEU A 418 -18.08 -12.82 15.53
C LEU A 418 -17.42 -13.41 14.29
N LYS A 419 -18.22 -13.88 13.36
CA LYS A 419 -17.74 -14.35 12.06
C LYS A 419 -17.93 -13.26 11.03
N HIS A 420 -16.85 -12.93 10.31
CA HIS A 420 -16.88 -12.02 9.18
C HIS A 420 -16.40 -12.73 7.92
N ASP A 421 -17.20 -12.64 6.87
CA ASP A 421 -16.87 -13.07 5.52
C ASP A 421 -16.93 -11.85 4.59
N TRP A 422 -15.78 -11.33 4.20
CA TRP A 422 -15.66 -10.25 3.25
C TRP A 422 -15.07 -10.73 1.95
N ASN A 423 -15.68 -10.28 0.87
CA ASN A 423 -15.25 -10.59 -0.48
C ASN A 423 -15.24 -9.34 -1.34
N ARG A 424 -14.20 -9.16 -2.16
CA ARG A 424 -14.15 -8.13 -3.17
C ARG A 424 -13.66 -8.71 -4.48
N THR A 425 -14.48 -8.61 -5.52
CA THR A 425 -14.11 -8.94 -6.89
C THR A 425 -13.84 -7.66 -7.66
N THR A 426 -12.70 -7.61 -8.32
CA THR A 426 -12.29 -6.51 -9.20
C THR A 426 -12.26 -7.02 -10.64
N MET A 427 -12.90 -6.30 -11.53
CA MET A 427 -12.76 -6.48 -12.98
C MET A 427 -12.41 -5.14 -13.60
N ASN A 428 -11.30 -5.07 -14.33
CA ASN A 428 -10.87 -3.87 -15.01
C ASN A 428 -10.49 -4.21 -16.45
N TYR A 429 -11.16 -3.59 -17.42
CA TYR A 429 -10.86 -3.73 -18.83
C TYR A 429 -10.52 -2.38 -19.42
N PHE A 430 -9.37 -2.27 -20.06
CA PHE A 430 -8.97 -1.04 -20.72
C PHE A 430 -8.19 -1.30 -21.99
N TRP A 431 -8.21 -0.32 -22.86
CA TRP A 431 -7.36 -0.24 -24.04
C TRP A 431 -6.46 0.98 -23.96
N HIS A 432 -5.33 0.86 -24.63
CA HIS A 432 -4.32 1.89 -24.69
C HIS A 432 -3.86 2.08 -26.13
N LEU A 433 -3.81 3.33 -26.54
CA LEU A 433 -3.37 3.74 -27.88
C LEU A 433 -2.36 4.87 -27.75
N LYS A 434 -1.21 4.69 -28.41
CA LYS A 434 -0.17 5.71 -28.52
C LYS A 434 0.04 6.05 -30.00
N LYS A 435 0.02 7.32 -30.36
CA LYS A 435 0.22 7.79 -31.72
C LYS A 435 1.22 8.94 -31.75
N LYS A 436 2.25 8.81 -32.59
CA LYS A 436 3.18 9.88 -32.88
C LYS A 436 2.72 10.57 -34.18
N PHE A 437 2.66 11.90 -34.15
CA PHE A 437 2.35 12.74 -35.27
C PHE A 437 3.62 13.44 -35.80
N PRO A 438 3.59 14.02 -37.00
CA PRO A 438 4.64 14.94 -37.44
C PRO A 438 4.88 16.06 -36.43
N ASN A 439 6.04 16.72 -36.50
CA ASN A 439 6.41 17.82 -35.60
C ASN A 439 6.57 17.45 -34.12
N LEU A 440 6.98 16.22 -33.84
CA LEU A 440 7.30 15.73 -32.48
C LEU A 440 6.13 15.76 -31.48
N VAL A 441 4.90 15.73 -31.99
CA VAL A 441 3.68 15.60 -31.18
C VAL A 441 3.37 14.13 -30.96
N GLU A 442 3.06 13.76 -29.70
CA GLU A 442 2.66 12.41 -29.32
C GLU A 442 1.32 12.47 -28.57
N LEU A 443 0.39 11.61 -28.92
CA LEU A 443 -0.87 11.40 -28.19
C LEU A 443 -0.88 10.00 -27.61
N ASP A 444 -1.15 9.93 -26.32
CA ASP A 444 -1.25 8.70 -25.53
C ASP A 444 -2.64 8.67 -24.87
N VAL A 445 -3.47 7.72 -25.23
CA VAL A 445 -4.86 7.60 -24.77
C VAL A 445 -5.07 6.27 -24.07
N THR A 446 -5.67 6.30 -22.91
CA THR A 446 -6.16 5.13 -22.17
C THR A 446 -7.63 5.33 -21.87
N ALA A 447 -8.45 4.32 -22.13
CA ALA A 447 -9.85 4.32 -21.72
C ALA A 447 -10.26 2.93 -21.25
N GLY A 448 -11.18 2.87 -20.31
CA GLY A 448 -11.57 1.60 -19.72
C GLY A 448 -12.81 1.67 -18.86
N VAL A 449 -13.17 0.49 -18.37
CA VAL A 449 -14.27 0.25 -17.45
C VAL A 449 -13.77 -0.62 -16.31
N GLN A 450 -14.12 -0.23 -15.11
CA GLN A 450 -13.82 -0.97 -13.90
C GLN A 450 -15.11 -1.29 -13.16
N ARG A 451 -15.26 -2.53 -12.74
CA ARG A 451 -16.32 -2.97 -11.84
C ARG A 451 -15.69 -3.54 -10.59
N THR A 452 -16.15 -3.07 -9.43
CA THR A 452 -15.80 -3.63 -8.14
C THR A 452 -17.08 -4.07 -7.46
N GLN A 453 -17.13 -5.31 -6.99
CA GLN A 453 -18.26 -5.82 -6.24
C GLN A 453 -17.74 -6.35 -4.91
N SER A 454 -18.30 -5.85 -3.82
CA SER A 454 -17.95 -6.26 -2.46
C SER A 454 -19.16 -6.88 -1.80
N SER A 455 -18.96 -7.90 -0.98
CA SER A 455 -19.94 -8.42 -0.03
C SER A 455 -19.33 -8.53 1.35
N ASN A 456 -20.13 -8.28 2.37
CA ASN A 456 -19.77 -8.35 3.77
C ASN A 456 -20.88 -9.07 4.50
N VAL A 457 -20.59 -10.29 4.95
CA VAL A 457 -21.50 -11.07 5.79
C VAL A 457 -20.91 -11.10 7.19
N ARG A 458 -21.67 -10.62 8.16
CA ARG A 458 -21.29 -10.60 9.56
C ARG A 458 -22.32 -11.36 10.36
N LEU A 459 -21.87 -12.37 11.08
CA LEU A 459 -22.66 -13.12 12.04
C LEU A 459 -22.07 -12.92 13.43
N SER A 460 -22.85 -12.46 14.38
CA SER A 460 -22.45 -12.35 15.78
C SER A 460 -23.49 -13.02 16.67
N GLY A 461 -23.04 -13.59 17.79
CA GLY A 461 -23.91 -14.21 18.77
C GLY A 461 -23.14 -14.62 20.02
N THR A 462 -23.88 -14.98 21.07
CA THR A 462 -23.38 -15.55 22.31
C THR A 462 -23.79 -17.01 22.42
N VAL A 463 -22.96 -17.83 23.03
CA VAL A 463 -23.26 -19.27 23.29
C VAL A 463 -23.44 -19.45 24.80
N ASP A 464 -24.54 -20.05 25.21
CA ASP A 464 -24.75 -20.48 26.59
C ASP A 464 -23.97 -21.79 26.83
N GLU A 465 -23.13 -21.85 27.88
CA GLU A 465 -22.33 -23.04 28.23
C GLU A 465 -23.12 -24.33 28.46
N ALA A 466 -24.45 -24.21 28.58
CA ALA A 466 -25.30 -25.37 28.86
C ALA A 466 -25.53 -26.28 27.64
N LYS A 467 -25.10 -25.92 26.43
CA LYS A 467 -25.37 -26.64 25.19
C LYS A 467 -24.09 -26.98 24.42
N ASP A 468 -23.63 -28.19 24.61
CA ASP A 468 -22.37 -28.76 24.07
C ASP A 468 -22.37 -29.03 22.55
N GLN A 469 -23.21 -28.37 21.73
CA GLN A 469 -23.30 -28.61 20.28
C GLN A 469 -23.36 -27.35 19.46
N TYR A 470 -22.39 -27.20 18.54
CA TYR A 470 -22.26 -26.13 17.53
C TYR A 470 -23.34 -26.21 16.44
N TYR A 471 -24.57 -25.81 16.74
CA TYR A 471 -25.59 -25.58 15.73
C TYR A 471 -26.00 -24.11 15.65
N TYR A 472 -26.21 -23.62 14.44
CA TYR A 472 -26.61 -22.23 14.15
C TYR A 472 -27.95 -21.83 14.81
N ASP A 473 -28.71 -22.78 15.32
CA ASP A 473 -30.01 -22.57 15.96
C ASP A 473 -29.93 -22.25 17.46
N ASP A 474 -28.72 -22.29 18.07
CA ASP A 474 -28.52 -22.16 19.53
C ASP A 474 -28.01 -20.77 19.96
N PHE A 475 -28.02 -19.77 19.09
CA PHE A 475 -27.61 -18.40 19.45
C PHE A 475 -28.82 -17.62 19.99
N GLU A 476 -28.83 -17.32 21.29
CA GLU A 476 -29.91 -16.56 21.90
C GLU A 476 -30.02 -15.10 21.42
N ASP A 477 -28.92 -14.49 20.91
CA ASP A 477 -28.87 -13.13 20.38
C ASP A 477 -28.11 -13.07 19.04
N ALA A 478 -28.43 -13.94 18.10
CA ALA A 478 -27.73 -13.93 16.80
C ALA A 478 -28.16 -12.75 15.93
N SER A 479 -27.20 -11.98 15.49
CA SER A 479 -27.39 -10.90 14.52
C SER A 479 -26.67 -11.22 13.21
N LEU A 480 -27.41 -11.28 12.12
CA LEU A 480 -26.89 -11.46 10.77
C LEU A 480 -26.98 -10.15 10.00
N VAL A 481 -25.83 -9.69 9.54
CA VAL A 481 -25.73 -8.55 8.61
C VAL A 481 -25.18 -9.07 7.29
N ASP A 482 -25.96 -8.97 6.23
CA ASP A 482 -25.53 -9.30 4.86
C ASP A 482 -25.62 -8.03 4.00
N GLN A 483 -24.48 -7.56 3.54
CA GLN A 483 -24.36 -6.32 2.80
C GLN A 483 -23.56 -6.53 1.54
N SER A 484 -24.04 -6.00 0.43
CA SER A 484 -23.29 -5.97 -0.82
C SER A 484 -23.14 -4.54 -1.31
N ASN A 485 -22.08 -4.28 -2.08
CA ASN A 485 -21.86 -3.00 -2.73
C ASN A 485 -21.29 -3.24 -4.13
N SER A 486 -21.88 -2.62 -5.13
CA SER A 486 -21.43 -2.63 -6.50
C SER A 486 -21.04 -1.23 -6.95
N ASN A 487 -19.82 -1.10 -7.44
CA ASN A 487 -19.28 0.14 -7.98
C ASN A 487 -18.87 -0.06 -9.44
N MET A 488 -19.33 0.84 -10.32
CA MET A 488 -19.00 0.85 -11.74
C MET A 488 -18.35 2.17 -12.13
N GLY A 489 -17.14 2.12 -12.64
CA GLY A 489 -16.38 3.29 -13.09
C GLY A 489 -16.04 3.21 -14.58
N TYR A 490 -16.30 4.27 -15.32
CA TYR A 490 -15.87 4.48 -16.69
C TYR A 490 -14.82 5.57 -16.70
N TYR A 491 -13.68 5.34 -17.30
CA TYR A 491 -12.61 6.33 -17.31
C TYR A 491 -11.93 6.48 -18.65
N ALA A 492 -11.46 7.69 -18.89
CA ALA A 492 -10.64 8.00 -20.06
C ALA A 492 -9.57 9.02 -19.67
N GLU A 493 -8.40 8.87 -20.27
CA GLU A 493 -7.30 9.80 -20.15
C GLU A 493 -6.56 9.97 -21.44
N ALA A 494 -6.21 11.20 -21.75
CA ALA A 494 -5.35 11.57 -22.86
C ALA A 494 -4.15 12.38 -22.36
N VAL A 495 -2.97 12.02 -22.83
CA VAL A 495 -1.74 12.80 -22.62
C VAL A 495 -1.21 13.25 -23.96
N LEU A 496 -1.12 14.56 -24.13
CA LEU A 496 -0.53 15.21 -25.29
C LEU A 496 0.92 15.57 -24.96
N GLY A 497 1.86 14.91 -25.61
CA GLY A 497 3.30 15.18 -25.49
C GLY A 497 3.81 16.04 -26.65
N TYR A 498 4.66 16.99 -26.36
CA TYR A 498 5.36 17.81 -27.36
C TYR A 498 6.87 17.75 -27.11
N GLN A 499 7.62 17.31 -28.14
CA GLN A 499 9.08 17.19 -28.14
C GLN A 499 9.65 16.31 -26.99
N GLU A 500 8.83 15.41 -26.43
CA GLU A 500 9.16 14.64 -25.23
C GLU A 500 9.54 15.51 -24.01
N ARG A 501 9.21 16.81 -24.02
CA ARG A 501 9.52 17.80 -22.98
C ARG A 501 8.31 18.39 -22.29
N MET A 502 7.22 18.62 -23.02
CA MET A 502 5.99 19.14 -22.44
C MET A 502 4.87 18.10 -22.58
N PHE A 503 4.15 17.89 -21.50
CA PHE A 503 3.05 16.92 -21.44
C PHE A 503 1.84 17.56 -20.79
N LEU A 504 0.70 17.51 -21.47
CA LEU A 504 -0.60 17.92 -20.97
C LEU A 504 -1.45 16.68 -20.76
N THR A 505 -1.99 16.52 -19.57
CA THR A 505 -2.85 15.39 -19.20
C THR A 505 -4.27 15.90 -18.98
N PHE A 506 -5.23 15.22 -19.62
CA PHE A 506 -6.66 15.39 -19.41
C PHE A 506 -7.23 14.03 -19.06
N GLY A 507 -7.96 13.93 -17.99
CA GLY A 507 -8.58 12.69 -17.58
C GLY A 507 -9.94 12.93 -16.95
N GLU A 508 -10.81 11.94 -17.06
CA GLU A 508 -12.14 11.97 -16.46
C GLU A 508 -12.55 10.55 -16.06
N ARG A 509 -13.24 10.44 -14.95
CA ARG A 509 -13.91 9.24 -14.51
C ARG A 509 -15.35 9.56 -14.18
N MET A 510 -16.26 8.71 -14.64
CA MET A 510 -17.64 8.68 -14.23
C MET A 510 -17.88 7.42 -13.40
N GLU A 511 -18.50 7.58 -12.24
CA GLU A 511 -18.72 6.49 -11.30
C GLU A 511 -20.18 6.38 -10.87
N GLU A 512 -20.66 5.15 -10.79
CA GLU A 512 -21.98 4.78 -10.28
C GLU A 512 -21.79 3.85 -9.07
N ASN A 513 -22.49 4.13 -7.98
CA ASN A 513 -22.50 3.29 -6.80
C ASN A 513 -23.94 3.18 -6.28
N GLU A 514 -24.34 2.01 -5.81
CA GLU A 514 -25.69 1.77 -5.33
C GLU A 514 -26.07 2.53 -4.04
N TYR A 515 -25.04 2.97 -3.29
CA TYR A 515 -25.23 3.78 -2.06
C TYR A 515 -25.01 5.27 -2.25
N PHE A 516 -24.86 5.76 -3.47
CA PHE A 516 -25.00 7.18 -3.69
C PHE A 516 -26.44 7.62 -3.36
N GLY A 517 -26.60 8.73 -2.66
CA GLY A 517 -27.92 9.24 -2.24
C GLY A 517 -28.94 9.25 -3.39
N ARG A 518 -30.20 9.05 -3.07
CA ARG A 518 -31.30 8.82 -4.03
C ARG A 518 -31.32 9.76 -5.23
N ASP A 519 -30.92 11.01 -5.05
CA ASP A 519 -30.91 12.04 -6.09
C ASP A 519 -29.50 12.40 -6.59
N TYR A 520 -28.46 11.70 -6.12
CA TYR A 520 -27.08 12.05 -6.46
C TYR A 520 -26.67 11.61 -7.88
N GLY A 521 -27.14 10.45 -8.31
CA GLY A 521 -26.87 9.92 -9.65
C GLY A 521 -25.43 9.50 -9.88
N ARG A 522 -24.80 10.03 -10.93
CA ARG A 522 -23.42 9.68 -11.32
C ARG A 522 -22.45 10.75 -10.85
N HIS A 523 -21.33 10.31 -10.30
CA HIS A 523 -20.24 11.21 -9.97
C HIS A 523 -19.27 11.36 -11.13
N ILE A 524 -18.87 12.59 -11.44
CA ILE A 524 -17.87 12.91 -12.45
C ILE A 524 -16.63 13.49 -11.79
N SER A 525 -15.49 12.91 -12.12
CA SER A 525 -14.17 13.19 -11.52
C SER A 525 -13.19 13.65 -12.60
N PRO A 526 -13.08 14.95 -12.88
CA PRO A 526 -12.12 15.49 -13.83
C PRO A 526 -10.72 15.63 -13.23
N ARG A 527 -9.69 15.55 -14.10
CA ARG A 527 -8.30 15.86 -13.74
C ARG A 527 -7.55 16.57 -14.87
N LEU A 528 -6.62 17.43 -14.47
CA LEU A 528 -5.73 18.14 -15.35
C LEU A 528 -4.29 18.04 -14.87
N GLY A 529 -3.35 17.94 -15.78
CA GLY A 529 -1.95 17.87 -15.44
C GLY A 529 -1.04 18.53 -16.47
N LEU A 530 0.04 19.14 -16.00
CA LEU A 530 1.10 19.71 -16.80
C LEU A 530 2.45 19.20 -16.28
N SER A 531 3.30 18.75 -17.19
CA SER A 531 4.71 18.46 -16.90
C SER A 531 5.57 19.10 -17.98
N TYR A 532 6.64 19.82 -17.56
CA TYR A 532 7.59 20.45 -18.46
C TYR A 532 9.02 20.14 -18.03
N ILE A 533 9.83 19.66 -18.97
CA ILE A 533 11.23 19.25 -18.75
C ILE A 533 12.16 20.19 -19.47
N TRP A 534 13.19 20.64 -18.78
CA TRP A 534 14.29 21.42 -19.35
C TRP A 534 15.65 20.85 -18.94
N GLU A 535 16.66 21.15 -19.74
CA GLU A 535 18.03 20.73 -19.52
C GLU A 535 18.96 21.93 -19.55
N LEU A 536 19.81 22.07 -18.55
CA LEU A 536 20.80 23.12 -18.45
C LEU A 536 22.15 22.54 -17.96
N GLY A 537 23.00 22.20 -18.91
CA GLY A 537 24.24 21.50 -18.60
C GLY A 537 23.98 20.15 -17.92
N ASN A 538 24.48 19.96 -16.71
CA ASN A 538 24.28 18.73 -15.93
C ASN A 538 22.98 18.75 -15.10
N LEU A 539 22.21 19.83 -15.15
CA LEU A 539 20.94 19.94 -14.46
C LEU A 539 19.80 19.57 -15.42
N ILE A 540 18.99 18.60 -15.04
CA ILE A 540 17.69 18.33 -15.64
C ILE A 540 16.64 18.77 -14.65
N GLY A 541 15.77 19.68 -15.04
CA GLY A 541 14.65 20.11 -14.23
C GLY A 541 13.33 19.67 -14.85
N LYS A 542 12.34 19.35 -14.01
CA LYS A 542 10.97 19.05 -14.38
C LYS A 542 10.04 19.86 -13.50
N ALA A 543 9.29 20.79 -14.10
CA ALA A 543 8.18 21.46 -13.42
C ALA A 543 6.90 20.67 -13.65
N ARG A 544 6.05 20.59 -12.65
CA ARG A 544 4.78 19.89 -12.72
C ARG A 544 3.70 20.60 -11.94
N ALA A 545 2.49 20.53 -12.47
CA ALA A 545 1.27 21.00 -11.81
C ALA A 545 0.15 20.00 -12.11
N ALA A 546 -0.66 19.73 -11.11
CA ALA A 546 -1.76 18.81 -11.22
C ALA A 546 -2.96 19.32 -10.43
N TRP A 547 -4.15 19.11 -10.96
CA TRP A 547 -5.42 19.37 -10.31
C TRP A 547 -6.34 18.18 -10.54
N GLY A 548 -7.12 17.81 -9.51
CA GLY A 548 -8.12 16.78 -9.62
C GLY A 548 -9.27 17.02 -8.64
N SER A 549 -10.46 16.61 -9.06
CA SER A 549 -11.65 16.63 -8.23
C SER A 549 -12.38 15.30 -8.38
N GLY A 550 -12.43 14.50 -7.30
CA GLY A 550 -13.10 13.24 -7.44
C GLY A 550 -12.64 12.08 -6.60
N GLY A 551 -11.78 12.26 -5.64
CA GLY A 551 -11.56 11.23 -4.63
C GLY A 551 -12.86 11.05 -3.85
N ILE A 552 -13.76 10.17 -4.31
CA ILE A 552 -15.05 9.92 -3.66
C ILE A 552 -14.97 8.71 -2.74
N ASN A 553 -15.74 8.76 -1.67
CA ASN A 553 -15.98 7.62 -0.81
C ASN A 553 -17.49 7.45 -0.64
N PRO A 554 -18.09 6.40 -1.22
CA PRO A 554 -19.52 6.19 -1.13
C PRO A 554 -19.92 5.88 0.31
N PRO A 555 -21.15 6.24 0.70
CA PRO A 555 -21.71 5.75 1.95
C PRO A 555 -21.64 4.23 2.02
N GLN A 556 -21.42 3.71 3.21
CA GLN A 556 -21.48 2.27 3.43
C GLN A 556 -22.95 1.82 3.59
N ALA A 557 -23.21 0.55 3.31
CA ALA A 557 -24.54 -0.01 3.49
C ALA A 557 -25.10 0.24 4.90
N MET A 558 -24.25 0.05 5.92
CA MET A 558 -24.61 0.29 7.32
C MET A 558 -24.90 1.76 7.66
N GLN A 559 -24.51 2.71 6.83
CA GLN A 559 -24.78 4.13 7.00
C GLN A 559 -26.07 4.52 6.30
N ALA A 560 -26.31 3.96 5.11
CA ALA A 560 -27.49 4.27 4.30
C ALA A 560 -28.74 3.49 4.71
N LEU A 561 -28.57 2.29 5.25
CA LEU A 561 -29.67 1.38 5.60
C LEU A 561 -29.88 1.31 7.11
N PRO A 562 -31.14 1.18 7.59
CA PRO A 562 -31.40 1.00 9.00
C PRO A 562 -30.84 -0.33 9.51
N SER A 563 -30.35 -0.33 10.74
CA SER A 563 -29.88 -1.53 11.43
C SER A 563 -30.06 -1.38 12.93
N GLU A 564 -30.28 -2.51 13.61
CA GLU A 564 -30.48 -2.56 15.06
C GLU A 564 -29.55 -3.59 15.68
N SER A 565 -28.99 -3.25 16.83
CA SER A 565 -28.19 -4.14 17.68
C SER A 565 -28.72 -4.11 19.12
N SER A 566 -28.11 -4.91 20.01
CA SER A 566 -28.51 -4.97 21.43
C SER A 566 -28.43 -3.60 22.14
N TYR A 567 -27.55 -2.72 21.68
CA TYR A 567 -27.27 -1.44 22.35
C TYR A 567 -27.60 -0.21 21.51
N ASN A 568 -27.76 -0.37 20.19
CA ASN A 568 -27.87 0.76 19.28
C ASN A 568 -28.92 0.51 18.20
N ILE A 569 -29.64 1.58 17.83
CA ILE A 569 -30.53 1.64 16.67
C ILE A 569 -29.93 2.63 15.68
N ASN A 570 -29.53 2.17 14.49
CA ASN A 570 -29.19 3.04 13.38
C ASN A 570 -30.42 3.22 12.49
N ILE A 571 -30.90 4.44 12.37
CA ILE A 571 -32.08 4.76 11.57
C ILE A 571 -31.81 4.61 10.07
N GLY A 572 -30.53 4.73 9.67
CA GLY A 572 -30.11 4.75 8.26
C GLY A 572 -30.46 6.07 7.58
N ASN A 573 -29.60 6.52 6.67
CA ASN A 573 -29.83 7.73 5.89
C ASN A 573 -29.65 7.47 4.39
N PRO A 574 -30.73 7.27 3.64
CA PRO A 574 -30.66 6.99 2.21
C PRO A 574 -30.33 8.23 1.35
N ASP A 575 -30.22 9.40 1.94
CA ASP A 575 -29.91 10.66 1.24
C ASP A 575 -28.45 11.09 1.41
N LEU A 576 -27.61 10.24 2.02
CA LEU A 576 -26.19 10.51 2.16
C LEU A 576 -25.52 10.72 0.80
N ARG A 577 -24.78 11.81 0.71
CA ARG A 577 -23.89 12.07 -0.43
C ARG A 577 -22.55 11.37 -0.20
N PRO A 578 -21.84 10.97 -1.27
CA PRO A 578 -20.48 10.48 -1.12
C PRO A 578 -19.56 11.59 -0.60
N GLU A 579 -18.63 11.23 0.27
CA GLU A 579 -17.51 12.10 0.62
C GLU A 579 -16.70 12.42 -0.65
N ARG A 580 -16.18 13.63 -0.77
CA ARG A 580 -15.48 14.11 -1.97
C ARG A 580 -14.16 14.74 -1.61
N GLN A 581 -13.20 14.63 -2.52
CA GLN A 581 -11.93 15.34 -2.44
C GLN A 581 -11.67 16.15 -3.71
N SER A 582 -11.15 17.35 -3.53
CA SER A 582 -10.56 18.12 -4.60
C SER A 582 -9.24 18.72 -4.14
N GLY A 583 -8.38 19.12 -5.08
CA GLY A 583 -7.16 19.79 -4.72
C GLY A 583 -6.20 19.95 -5.89
N TYR A 584 -5.13 20.66 -5.62
CA TYR A 584 -4.05 20.86 -6.58
C TYR A 584 -2.69 20.64 -5.94
N GLU A 585 -1.72 20.41 -6.79
CA GLU A 585 -0.33 20.27 -6.41
C GLU A 585 0.57 20.91 -7.46
N VAL A 586 1.64 21.57 -7.01
CA VAL A 586 2.66 22.16 -7.84
C VAL A 586 4.02 21.72 -7.32
N GLY A 587 4.92 21.37 -8.21
CA GLY A 587 6.23 20.88 -7.77
C GLY A 587 7.30 20.95 -8.84
N GLY A 588 8.50 20.62 -8.40
CA GLY A 588 9.68 20.50 -9.23
C GLY A 588 10.54 19.33 -8.84
N ASP A 589 11.03 18.63 -9.87
CA ASP A 589 11.99 17.53 -9.74
C ASP A 589 13.31 17.99 -10.38
N PHE A 590 14.40 17.94 -9.62
CA PHE A 590 15.71 18.42 -10.05
C PHE A 590 16.72 17.28 -9.98
N TYR A 591 17.43 17.06 -11.07
CA TYR A 591 18.44 16.03 -11.21
C TYR A 591 19.77 16.70 -11.56
N ILE A 592 20.81 16.42 -10.77
CA ILE A 592 22.16 16.96 -11.03
C ILE A 592 23.13 15.80 -11.26
N GLY A 593 23.64 15.70 -12.46
CA GLY A 593 24.44 14.53 -12.87
C GLY A 593 23.63 13.25 -12.69
N ASP A 594 24.31 12.12 -12.39
CA ASP A 594 23.67 10.81 -12.20
C ASP A 594 23.39 10.48 -10.71
N ASN A 595 23.80 11.35 -9.78
CA ASN A 595 23.90 10.99 -8.37
C ASN A 595 23.06 11.84 -7.42
N PHE A 596 22.42 12.92 -7.88
CA PHE A 596 21.63 13.78 -7.01
C PHE A 596 20.23 14.01 -7.58
N PHE A 597 19.24 13.82 -6.73
CA PHE A 597 17.83 14.08 -7.00
C PHE A 597 17.21 14.87 -5.85
N LEU A 598 16.43 15.90 -6.20
CA LEU A 598 15.61 16.68 -5.29
C LEU A 598 14.19 16.79 -5.87
N GLU A 599 13.20 16.42 -5.08
CA GLU A 599 11.78 16.68 -5.34
C GLU A 599 11.26 17.69 -4.33
N VAL A 600 10.48 18.66 -4.80
CA VAL A 600 9.75 19.62 -3.96
C VAL A 600 8.31 19.65 -4.45
N THR A 601 7.34 19.51 -3.55
CA THR A 601 5.91 19.57 -3.87
C THR A 601 5.18 20.42 -2.84
N TYR A 602 4.37 21.35 -3.29
CA TYR A 602 3.31 21.98 -2.52
C TYR A 602 1.98 21.32 -2.88
N PHE A 603 1.13 21.07 -1.91
CA PHE A 603 -0.22 20.55 -2.12
C PHE A 603 -1.24 21.30 -1.27
N ASP A 604 -2.46 21.37 -1.79
CA ASP A 604 -3.64 21.89 -1.11
C ASP A 604 -4.85 21.03 -1.47
N GLN A 605 -5.49 20.43 -0.46
CA GLN A 605 -6.54 19.42 -0.59
C GLN A 605 -7.71 19.79 0.30
N LEU A 606 -8.90 19.75 -0.26
CA LEU A 606 -10.16 19.98 0.41
C LEU A 606 -11.01 18.72 0.36
N PHE A 607 -11.45 18.25 1.52
CA PHE A 607 -12.42 17.18 1.69
C PHE A 607 -13.74 17.77 2.08
N LEU A 608 -14.79 17.26 1.47
CA LEU A 608 -16.17 17.73 1.60
C LEU A 608 -17.10 16.57 1.89
N ASP A 609 -18.20 16.88 2.55
CA ASP A 609 -19.30 15.94 2.80
C ASP A 609 -18.86 14.71 3.61
N GLY A 610 -17.91 14.83 4.54
CA GLY A 610 -17.52 13.75 5.42
C GLY A 610 -18.74 13.10 6.07
N ILE A 611 -18.75 11.74 6.16
CA ILE A 611 -19.87 11.01 6.74
C ILE A 611 -19.56 10.66 8.19
N GLN A 612 -20.39 11.13 9.10
CA GLN A 612 -20.27 10.84 10.53
C GLN A 612 -21.59 10.44 11.16
N ASN A 613 -21.46 9.82 12.33
CA ASN A 613 -22.54 9.51 13.21
C ASN A 613 -22.97 10.79 13.94
N ASP A 614 -24.27 11.09 13.91
CA ASP A 614 -24.90 12.16 14.69
C ASP A 614 -25.58 11.57 15.93
N PRO A 615 -25.00 11.78 17.14
CA PRO A 615 -25.59 11.26 18.37
C PRO A 615 -26.78 12.09 18.89
N SER A 616 -27.18 13.15 18.20
CA SER A 616 -28.17 14.11 18.67
C SER A 616 -29.61 13.59 18.80
N ILE A 617 -29.81 12.29 18.52
CA ILE A 617 -31.10 11.62 18.67
C ILE A 617 -31.03 10.65 19.86
N ASP A 618 -30.72 11.15 21.04
CA ASP A 618 -30.93 10.39 22.26
C ASP A 618 -32.41 10.50 22.64
N ASP A 619 -33.16 9.42 22.43
CA ASP A 619 -34.48 9.28 23.07
C ASP A 619 -34.30 8.74 24.50
N PRO A 620 -34.43 9.57 25.52
CA PRO A 620 -34.24 9.15 26.91
C PRO A 620 -35.25 8.08 27.38
N GLY A 621 -36.14 7.67 26.51
CA GLY A 621 -37.14 6.64 26.79
C GLY A 621 -36.72 5.22 26.39
N THR A 622 -35.65 5.04 25.64
CA THR A 622 -35.19 3.73 25.21
C THR A 622 -33.86 3.37 25.88
N LEU A 623 -33.68 2.07 26.22
CA LEU A 623 -32.39 1.55 26.72
C LEU A 623 -31.33 1.46 25.62
N LYS A 624 -31.70 1.75 24.34
CA LYS A 624 -30.82 1.71 23.16
C LYS A 624 -30.57 3.13 22.71
N GLN A 625 -29.30 3.39 22.35
CA GLN A 625 -28.90 4.67 21.77
C GLN A 625 -29.29 4.73 20.31
N GLU A 626 -30.13 5.71 19.93
CA GLU A 626 -30.53 5.98 18.56
C GLU A 626 -29.52 6.92 17.91
N TYR A 627 -29.09 6.62 16.68
CA TYR A 627 -28.24 7.48 15.89
C TYR A 627 -28.50 7.33 14.39
N TRP A 628 -28.08 8.31 13.63
CA TRP A 628 -28.06 8.24 12.19
C TRP A 628 -26.77 8.85 11.62
N TYR A 629 -26.51 8.60 10.35
CA TYR A 629 -25.36 9.16 9.68
C TYR A 629 -25.74 10.40 8.89
N ILE A 630 -24.85 11.40 8.88
CA ILE A 630 -25.01 12.66 8.18
C ILE A 630 -23.75 13.01 7.41
N ASN A 631 -23.91 13.80 6.34
CA ASN A 631 -22.76 14.46 5.73
C ASN A 631 -22.42 15.68 6.57
N PHE A 632 -21.23 15.74 7.09
CA PHE A 632 -20.75 16.83 7.91
C PHE A 632 -19.47 17.42 7.33
N GLY A 633 -19.22 18.71 7.60
CA GLY A 633 -18.00 19.44 7.58
C GLY A 633 -17.02 19.27 6.43
N GLU A 634 -15.94 19.97 6.58
CA GLU A 634 -14.84 20.05 5.67
C GLU A 634 -13.51 19.72 6.39
N ILE A 635 -12.55 19.16 5.66
CA ILE A 635 -11.18 18.99 6.11
C ILE A 635 -10.24 19.64 5.09
N ILE A 636 -9.33 20.47 5.56
CA ILE A 636 -8.33 21.15 4.76
C ILE A 636 -6.97 20.58 5.10
N ASN A 637 -6.30 19.97 4.11
CA ASN A 637 -4.94 19.46 4.22
C ASN A 637 -4.03 20.18 3.24
N LYS A 638 -3.06 20.93 3.72
CA LYS A 638 -2.07 21.62 2.88
C LYS A 638 -0.67 21.50 3.43
N GLY A 639 0.33 21.57 2.57
CA GLY A 639 1.69 21.46 3.05
C GLY A 639 2.75 21.38 1.96
N TRP A 640 3.96 21.12 2.42
CA TRP A 640 5.14 20.95 1.59
C TRP A 640 5.76 19.59 1.79
N GLU A 641 6.20 18.99 0.70
CA GLU A 641 6.91 17.71 0.68
C GLU A 641 8.25 17.87 -0.03
N PHE A 642 9.29 17.29 0.57
CA PHE A 642 10.65 17.28 0.04
C PHE A 642 11.16 15.85 0.02
N ALA A 643 11.84 15.46 -1.06
CA ALA A 643 12.59 14.22 -1.12
C ALA A 643 13.97 14.47 -1.74
N VAL A 644 14.99 13.93 -1.10
CA VAL A 644 16.37 13.97 -1.59
C VAL A 644 16.88 12.55 -1.72
N LYS A 645 17.45 12.22 -2.87
CA LYS A 645 18.22 11.00 -3.06
C LYS A 645 19.60 11.38 -3.60
N THR A 646 20.66 10.86 -2.98
CA THR A 646 22.01 11.10 -3.46
C THR A 646 22.93 9.92 -3.15
N ARG A 647 23.97 9.77 -3.98
CA ARG A 647 24.97 8.71 -3.84
C ARG A 647 26.36 9.29 -3.81
N PHE A 648 27.14 8.93 -2.80
CA PHE A 648 28.53 9.28 -2.63
C PHE A 648 29.38 8.00 -2.48
N GLY A 649 29.94 7.51 -3.59
CA GLY A 649 30.65 6.25 -3.59
C GLY A 649 29.78 5.09 -3.07
N PRO A 650 30.15 4.43 -1.97
CA PRO A 650 29.37 3.32 -1.41
C PRO A 650 28.19 3.75 -0.54
N LEU A 651 28.01 5.06 -0.30
CA LEU A 651 26.98 5.60 0.58
C LEU A 651 25.80 6.14 -0.24
N ASP A 652 24.63 5.55 -0.06
CA ASP A 652 23.35 6.04 -0.55
C ASP A 652 22.63 6.79 0.58
N ILE A 653 22.17 7.99 0.30
CA ILE A 653 21.42 8.85 1.23
C ILE A 653 20.03 9.08 0.63
N ASN A 654 18.98 8.74 1.38
CA ASN A 654 17.61 9.06 1.06
C ASN A 654 17.03 9.85 2.24
N ALA A 655 16.51 11.03 1.96
CA ALA A 655 15.83 11.84 2.96
C ALA A 655 14.47 12.30 2.46
N THR A 656 13.48 12.33 3.34
CA THR A 656 12.19 12.94 3.10
C THR A 656 11.86 13.89 4.25
N TYR A 657 11.20 15.00 3.93
CA TYR A 657 10.67 15.91 4.92
C TYR A 657 9.32 16.43 4.45
N SER A 658 8.36 16.51 5.36
CA SER A 658 7.02 17.00 5.06
C SER A 658 6.52 17.89 6.18
N ILE A 659 5.93 19.01 5.79
CA ILE A 659 5.21 19.92 6.68
C ILE A 659 3.74 19.79 6.32
N LEU A 660 2.90 19.58 7.31
CA LEU A 660 1.46 19.36 7.12
C LEU A 660 0.66 20.27 8.05
N ASP A 661 -0.24 21.02 7.45
CA ASP A 661 -1.29 21.76 8.16
C ASP A 661 -2.64 21.11 7.82
N SER A 662 -3.18 20.36 8.76
CA SER A 662 -4.45 19.63 8.65
C SER A 662 -5.44 20.21 9.65
N ARG A 663 -6.56 20.74 9.15
CA ARG A 663 -7.53 21.48 9.95
C ARG A 663 -8.96 21.09 9.59
N TRP A 664 -9.84 21.23 10.55
CA TRP A 664 -11.27 21.26 10.32
C TRP A 664 -11.65 22.53 9.57
N GLY A 665 -12.48 22.42 8.54
CA GLY A 665 -13.11 23.51 7.84
C GLY A 665 -14.47 23.84 8.46
N GLN A 666 -15.44 24.24 7.61
CA GLN A 666 -16.78 24.54 8.08
C GLN A 666 -17.54 23.26 8.47
N ASP A 667 -18.08 23.26 9.67
CA ASP A 667 -18.99 22.23 10.15
C ASP A 667 -20.27 22.91 10.69
N SER A 668 -21.40 22.64 10.05
CA SER A 668 -22.67 23.30 10.39
C SER A 668 -23.35 22.72 11.63
N ILE A 669 -22.88 21.56 12.12
CA ILE A 669 -23.58 20.78 13.13
C ILE A 669 -22.91 20.86 14.50
N ARG A 670 -21.59 20.79 14.55
CA ARG A 670 -20.82 20.69 15.79
C ARG A 670 -20.09 21.97 16.22
N GLN A 671 -20.02 22.96 15.36
CA GLN A 671 -19.26 24.21 15.61
C GLN A 671 -19.76 25.02 16.79
N ASN A 672 -20.99 24.84 17.22
CA ASN A 672 -21.57 25.58 18.33
C ASN A 672 -22.04 24.67 19.49
N ASP A 673 -21.65 23.40 19.44
CA ASP A 673 -21.99 22.46 20.49
C ASP A 673 -20.89 22.46 21.57
N PRO A 674 -21.24 22.83 22.84
CA PRO A 674 -20.26 22.89 23.93
C PRO A 674 -19.52 21.57 24.17
N ASP A 675 -20.15 20.42 23.87
CA ASP A 675 -19.57 19.09 24.07
C ASP A 675 -18.42 18.79 23.11
N TYR A 676 -18.36 19.51 21.98
CA TYR A 676 -17.32 19.35 20.95
C TYR A 676 -16.35 20.53 20.86
N GLU A 677 -16.43 21.50 21.79
CA GLU A 677 -15.56 22.69 21.78
C GLU A 677 -14.07 22.31 21.73
N GLY A 678 -13.35 22.88 20.77
CA GLY A 678 -11.93 22.64 20.55
C GLY A 678 -11.60 21.35 19.78
N PHE A 679 -12.58 20.50 19.45
CA PHE A 679 -12.36 19.29 18.64
C PHE A 679 -12.62 19.53 17.16
N PHE A 680 -13.77 20.06 16.80
CA PHE A 680 -14.25 20.19 15.42
C PHE A 680 -14.44 21.64 14.98
N ASP A 681 -14.03 22.61 15.78
CA ASP A 681 -14.17 24.02 15.43
C ASP A 681 -13.37 24.37 14.16
N GLU A 682 -13.93 25.28 13.37
CA GLU A 682 -13.27 25.76 12.14
C GLU A 682 -11.88 26.30 12.43
N GLY A 683 -10.91 25.87 11.62
CA GLY A 683 -9.52 26.24 11.75
C GLY A 683 -8.74 25.53 12.85
N VAL A 684 -9.39 24.71 13.67
CA VAL A 684 -8.72 23.89 14.68
C VAL A 684 -7.97 22.75 14.01
N ARG A 685 -6.76 22.47 14.49
CA ARG A 685 -5.95 21.33 14.02
C ARG A 685 -6.63 20.01 14.33
N ARG A 686 -6.57 19.11 13.37
CA ARG A 686 -7.06 17.73 13.54
C ARG A 686 -6.19 16.96 14.53
N ASN A 687 -6.85 16.07 15.27
CA ASN A 687 -6.18 15.17 16.20
C ASN A 687 -5.42 14.07 15.44
N ASP A 688 -4.38 13.54 16.08
CA ASP A 688 -3.56 12.41 15.61
C ASP A 688 -2.79 12.65 14.29
N VAL A 689 -2.79 13.87 13.79
CA VAL A 689 -2.06 14.26 12.58
C VAL A 689 -0.80 15.05 12.98
N PRO A 690 0.42 14.54 12.68
CA PRO A 690 1.65 15.25 13.01
C PRO A 690 1.81 16.50 12.15
N THR A 691 2.37 17.55 12.72
CA THR A 691 2.65 18.81 12.01
C THR A 691 3.75 18.68 10.98
N SER A 692 4.64 17.72 11.18
CA SER A 692 5.74 17.42 10.26
C SER A 692 6.20 15.98 10.42
N THR A 693 6.78 15.44 9.36
CA THR A 693 7.46 14.14 9.38
C THR A 693 8.79 14.26 8.65
N ALA A 694 9.81 13.54 9.12
CA ALA A 694 11.08 13.46 8.40
C ALA A 694 11.64 12.05 8.48
N ASN A 695 12.32 11.63 7.43
CA ASN A 695 13.04 10.37 7.42
C ASN A 695 14.41 10.57 6.79
N LEU A 696 15.42 9.96 7.37
CA LEU A 696 16.77 9.91 6.83
C LEU A 696 17.25 8.46 6.83
N SER A 697 17.54 7.93 5.65
CA SER A 697 18.10 6.59 5.45
C SER A 697 19.50 6.71 4.89
N LEU A 698 20.47 6.18 5.62
CA LEU A 698 21.88 6.10 5.25
C LEU A 698 22.23 4.65 4.98
N ALA A 699 22.47 4.29 3.72
CA ALA A 699 22.78 2.92 3.31
C ALA A 699 24.22 2.85 2.80
N TYR A 700 25.08 2.10 3.49
CA TYR A 700 26.46 1.89 3.12
C TYR A 700 26.64 0.50 2.51
N SER A 701 27.15 0.44 1.27
CA SER A 701 27.43 -0.80 0.56
C SER A 701 28.77 -1.37 0.99
N LEU A 702 28.77 -2.62 1.47
CA LEU A 702 29.95 -3.36 1.90
C LEU A 702 30.48 -4.21 0.73
N PRO A 703 31.78 -4.19 0.43
CA PRO A 703 32.36 -5.03 -0.61
C PRO A 703 32.36 -6.52 -0.24
N GLY A 704 32.34 -7.40 -1.23
CA GLY A 704 32.52 -8.84 -1.02
C GLY A 704 33.92 -9.20 -0.53
N ILE A 705 34.04 -10.28 0.27
CA ILE A 705 35.31 -10.72 0.89
C ILE A 705 36.34 -11.20 -0.15
N SER A 706 35.88 -11.65 -1.33
CA SER A 706 36.79 -12.17 -2.37
C SER A 706 36.27 -11.92 -3.77
N SER A 707 37.14 -12.02 -4.76
CA SER A 707 36.77 -11.95 -6.20
C SER A 707 35.76 -13.03 -6.62
N LYS A 708 35.58 -14.08 -5.84
CA LYS A 708 34.60 -15.14 -6.04
C LYS A 708 33.25 -14.84 -5.35
N ASN A 709 33.27 -13.99 -4.31
CA ASN A 709 32.05 -13.55 -3.61
C ASN A 709 31.82 -12.06 -3.88
N ARG A 710 31.06 -11.77 -4.92
CA ARG A 710 30.76 -10.39 -5.38
C ARG A 710 29.57 -9.74 -4.71
N LYS A 711 28.74 -10.50 -3.99
CA LYS A 711 27.47 -9.97 -3.44
C LYS A 711 27.68 -8.93 -2.32
N GLY A 712 28.79 -9.07 -1.53
CA GLY A 712 29.05 -8.13 -0.43
C GLY A 712 27.88 -8.01 0.56
N GLY A 713 27.60 -6.81 1.01
CA GLY A 713 26.52 -6.56 1.96
C GLY A 713 26.09 -5.10 2.00
N SER A 714 25.23 -4.78 2.96
CA SER A 714 24.83 -3.40 3.25
C SER A 714 24.62 -3.19 4.75
N LEU A 715 24.88 -1.98 5.20
CA LEU A 715 24.52 -1.49 6.53
C LEU A 715 23.65 -0.26 6.33
N VAL A 716 22.49 -0.21 7.00
CA VAL A 716 21.50 0.87 6.84
C VAL A 716 21.07 1.38 8.20
N ILE A 717 21.11 2.70 8.36
CA ILE A 717 20.55 3.40 9.52
C ILE A 717 19.39 4.25 9.01
N ASP A 718 18.22 4.07 9.61
CA ASP A 718 17.04 4.90 9.35
C ASP A 718 16.68 5.69 10.60
N LEU A 719 16.51 6.99 10.43
CA LEU A 719 16.00 7.91 11.43
C LEU A 719 14.60 8.36 11.00
N ASN A 720 13.59 8.12 11.82
CA ASN A 720 12.23 8.53 11.55
C ASN A 720 11.79 9.53 12.61
N TYR A 721 11.52 10.75 12.18
CA TYR A 721 11.04 11.84 13.03
C TYR A 721 9.54 12.03 12.83
N THR A 722 8.81 12.11 13.92
CA THR A 722 7.40 12.50 13.97
C THR A 722 7.30 13.79 14.76
N GLY A 723 6.72 14.82 14.15
CA GLY A 723 6.52 16.12 14.75
C GLY A 723 5.42 16.13 15.81
N GLU A 724 5.18 17.31 16.37
CA GLU A 724 4.11 17.49 17.34
C GLU A 724 2.76 17.03 16.79
N LYS A 725 2.00 16.32 17.62
CA LYS A 725 0.62 15.91 17.35
C LYS A 725 -0.32 16.47 18.42
N LYS A 726 -1.48 16.98 18.03
CA LYS A 726 -2.61 17.19 18.93
C LYS A 726 -3.33 15.88 19.09
N GLY A 727 -3.66 15.49 20.29
CA GLY A 727 -4.37 14.22 20.54
C GLY A 727 -5.07 14.22 21.87
N ARG A 728 -5.55 13.08 22.29
CA ARG A 728 -6.23 12.92 23.58
C ARG A 728 -5.22 12.54 24.65
N ASP A 729 -5.29 13.18 25.78
CA ASP A 729 -4.65 12.72 27.03
C ASP A 729 -5.42 11.49 27.54
N TRP A 730 -5.00 10.34 27.10
CA TRP A 730 -5.63 9.09 27.46
C TRP A 730 -5.56 8.80 28.95
N LEU A 731 -4.51 9.26 29.63
CA LEU A 731 -4.39 9.10 31.08
C LEU A 731 -5.49 9.89 31.79
N LYS A 732 -5.64 11.15 31.44
CA LYS A 732 -6.67 12.02 32.01
C LYS A 732 -8.08 11.54 31.67
N TYR A 733 -8.30 11.07 30.44
CA TYR A 733 -9.59 10.51 30.01
C TYR A 733 -9.99 9.31 30.87
N TYR A 734 -9.07 8.35 31.05
CA TYR A 734 -9.36 7.17 31.87
C TYR A 734 -9.40 7.49 33.36
N ASP A 735 -8.63 8.46 33.85
CA ASP A 735 -8.76 8.95 35.24
C ASP A 735 -10.20 9.39 35.55
N GLY A 736 -10.84 10.16 34.67
CA GLY A 736 -12.23 10.56 34.82
C GLY A 736 -13.22 9.40 34.70
N PHE A 737 -12.87 8.34 33.98
CA PHE A 737 -13.75 7.20 33.79
C PHE A 737 -13.73 6.23 34.99
N TYR A 738 -12.59 6.12 35.67
CA TYR A 738 -12.38 5.07 36.65
C TYR A 738 -12.21 5.55 38.10
N LYS A 739 -12.06 6.85 38.33
CA LYS A 739 -12.03 7.42 39.67
C LYS A 739 -13.42 7.86 40.11
N PRO A 740 -13.99 7.30 41.17
CA PRO A 740 -15.35 7.63 41.61
C PRO A 740 -15.56 9.10 41.99
N ASP A 741 -14.46 9.79 42.37
CA ASP A 741 -14.48 11.19 42.77
C ASP A 741 -14.22 12.19 41.62
N VAL A 742 -14.04 11.70 40.38
CA VAL A 742 -13.78 12.52 39.19
C VAL A 742 -14.93 12.37 38.24
N GLU A 743 -15.59 13.46 37.85
CA GLU A 743 -16.63 13.40 36.83
C GLU A 743 -16.04 12.85 35.52
N PRO A 744 -16.69 11.88 34.86
CA PRO A 744 -16.20 11.33 33.61
C PRO A 744 -16.16 12.42 32.54
N PHE A 745 -15.03 12.54 31.86
CA PHE A 745 -14.88 13.44 30.73
C PHE A 745 -15.57 12.89 29.49
N SER A 746 -16.28 13.72 28.77
CA SER A 746 -16.73 13.37 27.43
C SER A 746 -15.53 12.98 26.56
N TYR A 747 -15.72 12.02 25.68
CA TYR A 747 -14.69 11.61 24.71
C TYR A 747 -14.21 12.78 23.85
N TYR A 748 -15.04 13.79 23.67
CA TYR A 748 -14.76 14.98 22.88
C TYR A 748 -14.47 16.23 23.74
N SER A 749 -14.29 16.08 25.03
CA SER A 749 -14.01 17.22 25.90
C SER A 749 -12.64 17.85 25.56
N LYS A 750 -12.61 19.16 25.50
CA LYS A 750 -11.33 19.93 25.38
C LYS A 750 -10.37 19.68 26.53
N ASP A 751 -10.91 19.30 27.69
CA ASP A 751 -10.14 19.08 28.92
C ASP A 751 -9.21 17.86 28.84
N VAL A 752 -9.49 16.93 27.89
CA VAL A 752 -8.62 15.77 27.62
C VAL A 752 -7.71 15.97 26.39
N LEU A 753 -7.63 17.18 25.86
CA LEU A 753 -6.74 17.47 24.75
C LEU A 753 -5.31 17.77 25.22
N VAL A 754 -4.33 17.22 24.51
CA VAL A 754 -2.90 17.40 24.77
C VAL A 754 -2.10 17.51 23.49
N TYR A 755 -0.96 18.19 23.55
CA TYR A 755 0.03 18.21 22.47
C TYR A 755 1.17 17.27 22.82
N TYR A 756 1.27 16.17 22.11
CA TYR A 756 2.35 15.20 22.21
C TYR A 756 3.62 15.76 21.59
N LYS A 757 4.73 15.67 22.34
CA LYS A 757 6.03 16.16 21.90
C LYS A 757 6.57 15.40 20.68
N PRO A 758 7.36 16.08 19.84
CA PRO A 758 8.07 15.40 18.76
C PRO A 758 9.02 14.31 19.27
N TYR A 759 9.21 13.27 18.45
CA TYR A 759 10.13 12.18 18.76
C TYR A 759 10.85 11.64 17.53
N VAL A 760 11.94 10.91 17.77
CA VAL A 760 12.72 10.21 16.75
C VAL A 760 12.84 8.74 17.11
N THR A 761 12.56 7.88 16.15
CA THR A 761 12.90 6.46 16.25
C THR A 761 14.08 6.12 15.36
N VAL A 762 14.93 5.23 15.83
CA VAL A 762 16.12 4.77 15.12
C VAL A 762 15.98 3.30 14.77
N ARG A 763 16.31 2.95 13.52
CA ARG A 763 16.38 1.57 13.05
C ARG A 763 17.74 1.29 12.46
N LEU A 764 18.34 0.16 12.81
CA LEU A 764 19.60 -0.34 12.27
C LEU A 764 19.34 -1.64 11.53
N ARG A 765 19.78 -1.73 10.28
CA ARG A 765 19.66 -2.92 9.46
C ARG A 765 20.98 -3.25 8.80
N GLY A 766 21.25 -4.54 8.63
CA GLY A 766 22.43 -4.96 7.91
C GLY A 766 22.25 -6.35 7.32
N ASN A 767 22.90 -6.60 6.21
CA ASN A 767 23.05 -7.93 5.64
C ASN A 767 24.47 -8.11 5.11
N TYR A 768 24.93 -9.34 5.08
CA TYR A 768 26.22 -9.65 4.51
C TYR A 768 26.26 -11.08 3.93
N TRP A 769 26.66 -11.19 2.66
CA TRP A 769 26.85 -12.44 1.96
C TRP A 769 28.27 -12.97 2.19
N PHE A 770 28.43 -14.00 3.00
CA PHE A 770 29.71 -14.66 3.26
C PHE A 770 30.16 -15.49 2.06
N THR A 771 29.23 -16.07 1.34
CA THR A 771 29.40 -16.77 0.09
C THR A 771 28.37 -16.30 -0.94
N ASN A 772 28.42 -16.84 -2.17
CA ASN A 772 27.36 -16.55 -3.15
C ASN A 772 25.99 -17.14 -2.75
N ASN A 773 25.97 -18.06 -1.78
CA ASN A 773 24.80 -18.84 -1.39
C ASN A 773 24.33 -18.60 0.04
N LEU A 774 25.14 -17.97 0.89
CA LEU A 774 24.84 -17.77 2.31
C LEU A 774 25.06 -16.32 2.73
N ALA A 775 24.03 -15.71 3.28
CA ALA A 775 24.10 -14.42 3.97
C ALA A 775 23.55 -14.52 5.40
N ALA A 776 23.98 -13.61 6.26
CA ALA A 776 23.29 -13.28 7.50
C ALA A 776 22.74 -11.88 7.44
N TYR A 777 21.70 -11.63 8.22
CA TYR A 777 21.09 -10.31 8.35
C TYR A 777 20.68 -10.00 9.79
N LEU A 778 20.63 -8.69 10.06
CA LEU A 778 20.24 -8.10 11.34
C LEU A 778 19.26 -6.96 11.05
N ASP A 779 18.19 -6.85 11.84
CA ASP A 779 17.27 -5.71 11.85
C ASP A 779 16.92 -5.35 13.29
N ILE A 780 17.30 -4.17 13.74
CA ILE A 780 16.98 -3.64 15.06
C ILE A 780 16.06 -2.45 14.88
N ARG A 781 14.82 -2.57 15.31
CA ARG A 781 13.78 -1.53 15.24
C ARG A 781 13.64 -0.86 16.59
N ASN A 782 13.25 0.40 16.55
CA ASN A 782 13.05 1.20 17.75
C ASN A 782 14.24 1.08 18.73
N LEU A 783 15.46 1.31 18.19
CA LEU A 783 16.71 1.22 18.94
C LEU A 783 16.73 2.15 20.16
N THR A 784 15.98 3.25 20.09
CA THR A 784 15.84 4.26 21.15
C THR A 784 14.80 3.89 22.20
N GLU A 785 14.10 2.77 22.05
CA GLU A 785 13.04 2.31 22.95
C GLU A 785 11.96 3.37 23.22
N HIS A 786 11.62 4.14 22.17
CA HIS A 786 10.59 5.15 22.29
C HIS A 786 9.21 4.50 22.47
N GLU A 787 8.48 4.94 23.46
CA GLU A 787 7.10 4.54 23.73
C GLU A 787 6.15 5.61 23.24
N ASP A 788 5.32 5.27 22.25
CA ASP A 788 4.29 6.19 21.72
C ASP A 788 2.95 5.93 22.44
N ILE A 789 2.65 6.75 23.43
CA ILE A 789 1.39 6.71 24.19
C ILE A 789 0.31 7.61 23.58
N SER A 790 0.62 8.33 22.50
CA SER A 790 -0.30 9.31 21.91
C SER A 790 -1.58 8.71 21.34
N ARG A 791 -1.56 7.41 21.05
CA ARG A 791 -2.71 6.72 20.48
C ARG A 791 -3.61 6.07 21.52
N SER A 792 -3.03 5.42 22.51
CA SER A 792 -3.76 4.82 23.62
C SER A 792 -2.77 4.30 24.66
N ILE A 793 -3.08 4.47 25.94
CA ILE A 793 -2.32 3.81 27.03
C ILE A 793 -2.57 2.30 27.06
N THR A 794 -3.69 1.85 26.51
CA THR A 794 -4.04 0.42 26.48
C THR A 794 -3.35 -0.33 25.34
N GLN A 795 -2.69 0.39 24.44
CA GLN A 795 -1.98 -0.16 23.29
C GLN A 795 -0.66 0.60 23.08
N PRO A 796 0.27 0.55 24.01
CA PRO A 796 1.55 1.24 23.85
C PRO A 796 2.36 0.63 22.73
N ALA A 797 3.25 1.41 22.16
CA ALA A 797 4.17 0.94 21.15
C ALA A 797 5.08 -0.17 21.70
N LEU A 798 5.44 -1.11 20.85
CA LEU A 798 6.44 -2.12 21.19
C LEU A 798 7.79 -1.45 21.44
N GLY A 799 8.52 -1.93 22.42
CA GLY A 799 9.90 -1.58 22.67
C GLY A 799 10.84 -2.00 21.52
N ARG A 800 12.11 -2.11 21.82
CA ARG A 800 13.10 -2.54 20.83
C ARG A 800 12.81 -3.94 20.31
N GLN A 801 12.84 -4.10 18.98
CA GLN A 801 12.76 -5.40 18.31
C GLN A 801 14.07 -5.73 17.63
N MET A 802 14.61 -6.91 17.85
CA MET A 802 15.82 -7.39 17.19
C MET A 802 15.52 -8.68 16.43
N ILE A 803 15.90 -8.71 15.16
CA ILE A 803 15.71 -9.82 14.24
C ILE A 803 17.07 -10.22 13.71
N ILE A 804 17.43 -11.49 13.88
CA ILE A 804 18.66 -12.07 13.31
C ILE A 804 18.27 -13.26 12.45
N GLY A 805 18.84 -13.35 11.26
CA GLY A 805 18.52 -14.47 10.37
C GLY A 805 19.61 -14.81 9.37
N LEU A 806 19.35 -15.93 8.71
CA LEU A 806 20.16 -16.44 7.60
C LEU A 806 19.33 -16.44 6.32
N ASP A 807 20.01 -16.16 5.20
CA ASP A 807 19.46 -16.19 3.84
C ASP A 807 20.32 -17.13 3.00
N LEU A 808 19.70 -18.17 2.47
CA LEU A 808 20.30 -19.23 1.66
C LEU A 808 19.73 -19.17 0.25
N GLU A 809 20.60 -19.17 -0.77
CA GLU A 809 20.20 -19.12 -2.19
C GLU A 809 20.93 -20.21 -2.97
N PHE A 810 20.21 -21.01 -3.76
CA PHE A 810 20.73 -22.15 -4.54
C PHE A 810 20.34 -22.11 -6.00
#